data_589b114904540c3c80bd1322ca9b72fd
#
_entry.id   589b114904540c3c80bd1322ca9b72fd
#
_cell.length_a   1.000
_cell.length_b   1.000
_cell.length_c   1.000
_cell.angle_alpha   90.00
_cell.angle_beta   90.00
_cell.angle_gamma   90.00
#
_symmetry.space_group_name_H-M   'P 1'
#
loop_
_entity.id
_entity.type
_entity.pdbx_description
1 polymer ?
#
loop_
_entity_poly.entity_id
_entity_poly.type
_entity_poly.pdbx_seq_one_letter_code
_entity_poly.pdbx_strand_id
1 'polypeptide(L)'
;MKIHAYPYNDFVIPFLIGTILLFSIIIYKYVRWIKRFSPEQRKTIRKNWYSWKIIPAIWEMIREGLLHVRILKKNLLLGIMHQAYALGWFLLILVGAIESRDAFYTMQHEQSIEMVHELENQNGWYIYNTGENKDPEYLNQRRYRVETEDGIARIHYHRPFYVGIFYRYFVHKAPASFRQHKAYSNLMDALLLYVFLGLTMAIIKIFWSKVLGMRRTTKHTIVDRFSKFSLWMIFPLRLLAESVTACLHGNGGFFTQAVGNLFDPMIVRGMETSLWMFYSLMLGVFFVTMPFTRYMHIFTELLLIYFRKIGVKEETGKTGYTYFELNACSRCGVCISGCPMDKVLENHDIQSVYLIRSIRNQERGSRIRMIADNCLMCDRCTVDCPVGIDLSTIRRMSRDKGALDTSDNYTYLAKKQIPFNAIGRVAYFGGCMSHLTPGITESMEKIFTAADQKYWYMDKLSTICCGRPLQQQGFVNQAADLRKKNSDMIEKSGATMLVTSCPICYQSFTKEYDLKIPVMHHTEYIDMLIKQGRIKVRHDDRKVSYHDPCELGRGCGIYDEPRNVLSAVTNLQKTRYQREKSVCCGFNLGNTKLSIEEQTKIRNASLANLTSKPVDAIATACPMCKKAFQHATNDYPVRDIAEIVAENLIN
;
A
#
# COMPACT_ATOMS: atom_id res chain seq x y z
N MET A 1 39.68 9.36 -35.16
CA MET A 1 38.64 9.27 -34.16
C MET A 1 39.28 9.50 -32.80
N LYS A 2 39.03 10.66 -32.13
CA LYS A 2 39.58 10.86 -30.74
C LYS A 2 38.87 9.88 -29.82
N ILE A 3 39.59 8.86 -29.35
CA ILE A 3 39.09 7.95 -28.33
C ILE A 3 39.27 8.70 -27.00
N HIS A 4 38.20 9.29 -26.49
CA HIS A 4 38.24 9.89 -25.18
C HIS A 4 38.47 8.83 -24.10
N ALA A 5 39.27 9.16 -23.08
CA ALA A 5 39.58 8.26 -21.98
C ALA A 5 38.36 7.81 -21.15
N TYR A 6 37.22 8.49 -21.31
CA TYR A 6 35.98 8.18 -20.61
C TYR A 6 34.94 7.63 -21.60
N PRO A 7 34.30 6.51 -21.26
CA PRO A 7 33.29 5.87 -22.11
C PRO A 7 31.93 6.59 -22.12
N TYR A 8 31.81 7.74 -21.45
CA TYR A 8 30.54 8.45 -21.27
C TYR A 8 30.60 9.88 -21.83
N ASN A 9 29.46 10.35 -22.31
CA ASN A 9 29.26 11.76 -22.58
C ASN A 9 29.15 12.55 -21.28
N ASP A 10 29.55 13.81 -21.30
CA ASP A 10 29.49 14.70 -20.12
C ASP A 10 28.06 14.88 -19.62
N PHE A 11 27.06 14.79 -20.49
CA PHE A 11 25.66 14.91 -20.10
C PHE A 11 25.16 13.73 -19.23
N VAL A 12 25.90 12.63 -19.13
CA VAL A 12 25.57 11.51 -18.22
C VAL A 12 25.87 11.85 -16.76
N ILE A 13 26.77 12.78 -16.50
CA ILE A 13 27.28 13.10 -15.16
C ILE A 13 26.14 13.44 -14.17
N PRO A 14 25.18 14.34 -14.47
CA PRO A 14 24.09 14.63 -13.54
C PRO A 14 23.24 13.41 -13.18
N PHE A 15 22.94 12.56 -14.15
CA PHE A 15 22.23 11.29 -13.93
C PHE A 15 23.03 10.34 -13.04
N LEU A 16 24.32 10.17 -13.28
CA LEU A 16 25.20 9.28 -12.52
C LEU A 16 25.28 9.74 -11.06
N ILE A 17 25.53 11.03 -10.83
CA ILE A 17 25.56 11.61 -9.48
C ILE A 17 24.23 11.39 -8.78
N GLY A 18 23.10 11.68 -9.47
CA GLY A 18 21.76 11.47 -8.96
C GLY A 18 21.51 10.01 -8.56
N THR A 19 21.96 9.06 -9.37
CA THR A 19 21.81 7.62 -9.13
C THR A 19 22.62 7.16 -7.92
N ILE A 20 23.88 7.58 -7.82
CA ILE A 20 24.74 7.24 -6.68
C ILE A 20 24.16 7.79 -5.38
N LEU A 21 23.73 9.05 -5.38
CA LEU A 21 23.11 9.67 -4.19
C LEU A 21 21.77 9.01 -3.83
N LEU A 22 20.95 8.67 -4.81
CA LEU A 22 19.69 7.95 -4.59
C LEU A 22 19.94 6.65 -3.81
N PHE A 23 20.78 5.78 -4.34
CA PHE A 23 21.04 4.49 -3.71
C PHE A 23 21.75 4.63 -2.36
N SER A 24 22.69 5.53 -2.23
CA SER A 24 23.39 5.80 -0.96
C SER A 24 22.41 6.22 0.14
N ILE A 25 21.48 7.16 -0.17
CA ILE A 25 20.50 7.65 0.79
C ILE A 25 19.47 6.56 1.11
N ILE A 26 19.01 5.80 0.12
CA ILE A 26 18.04 4.70 0.34
C ILE A 26 18.66 3.62 1.22
N ILE A 27 19.88 3.16 0.90
CA ILE A 27 20.59 2.15 1.69
C ILE A 27 20.77 2.64 3.13
N TYR A 28 21.24 3.89 3.32
CA TYR A 28 21.39 4.48 4.65
C TYR A 28 20.06 4.45 5.45
N LYS A 29 18.97 4.91 4.84
CA LYS A 29 17.65 4.91 5.49
C LYS A 29 17.18 3.50 5.83
N TYR A 30 17.29 2.55 4.90
CA TYR A 30 16.84 1.18 5.09
C TYR A 30 17.65 0.45 6.17
N VAL A 31 18.96 0.58 6.16
CA VAL A 31 19.82 0.03 7.24
C VAL A 31 19.41 0.58 8.61
N ARG A 32 19.17 1.90 8.68
CA ARG A 32 18.72 2.56 9.91
C ARG A 32 17.34 2.04 10.38
N TRP A 33 16.41 1.81 9.45
CA TRP A 33 15.08 1.29 9.79
C TRP A 33 15.11 -0.19 10.17
N ILE A 34 15.89 -1.01 9.46
CA ILE A 34 16.06 -2.45 9.76
C ILE A 34 16.68 -2.64 11.15
N LYS A 35 17.64 -1.78 11.54
CA LYS A 35 18.19 -1.79 12.90
C LYS A 35 17.16 -1.50 14.00
N ARG A 36 16.01 -0.92 13.65
CA ARG A 36 14.91 -0.60 14.59
C ARG A 36 13.77 -1.62 14.58
N PHE A 37 13.91 -2.72 13.84
CA PHE A 37 12.97 -3.82 13.96
C PHE A 37 13.03 -4.44 15.36
N SER A 38 11.88 -4.90 15.86
CA SER A 38 11.81 -5.63 17.12
C SER A 38 12.57 -6.96 17.03
N PRO A 39 12.92 -7.57 18.18
CA PRO A 39 13.54 -8.89 18.21
C PRO A 39 12.69 -9.95 17.47
N GLU A 40 11.36 -9.91 17.62
CA GLU A 40 10.43 -10.84 16.97
C GLU A 40 10.36 -10.64 15.46
N GLN A 41 10.29 -9.40 15.01
CA GLN A 41 10.34 -9.06 13.60
C GLN A 41 11.65 -9.53 12.96
N ARG A 42 12.79 -9.31 13.62
CA ARG A 42 14.10 -9.80 13.14
C ARG A 42 14.16 -11.33 13.11
N LYS A 43 13.62 -12.01 14.12
CA LYS A 43 13.52 -13.48 14.16
C LYS A 43 12.70 -14.00 12.98
N THR A 44 11.55 -13.38 12.72
CA THR A 44 10.68 -13.72 11.58
C THR A 44 11.39 -13.53 10.25
N ILE A 45 12.10 -12.41 10.06
CA ILE A 45 12.88 -12.15 8.86
C ILE A 45 13.97 -13.22 8.68
N ARG A 46 14.79 -13.48 9.72
CA ARG A 46 15.86 -14.50 9.66
C ARG A 46 15.34 -15.88 9.32
N LYS A 47 14.17 -16.26 9.85
CA LYS A 47 13.56 -17.57 9.60
C LYS A 47 12.99 -17.71 8.19
N ASN A 48 12.44 -16.62 7.64
CA ASN A 48 11.60 -16.68 6.43
C ASN A 48 12.22 -16.01 5.20
N TRP A 49 13.36 -15.32 5.32
CA TRP A 49 13.94 -14.54 4.21
C TRP A 49 14.33 -15.42 3.02
N TYR A 50 14.63 -16.72 3.24
CA TYR A 50 14.97 -17.72 2.21
C TYR A 50 13.92 -18.85 2.11
N SER A 51 12.69 -18.59 2.50
CA SER A 51 11.61 -19.59 2.46
C SER A 51 10.83 -19.52 1.14
N TRP A 52 10.07 -20.57 0.84
CA TRP A 52 9.15 -20.60 -0.31
C TRP A 52 8.16 -19.41 -0.36
N LYS A 53 7.99 -18.68 0.74
CA LYS A 53 7.18 -17.45 0.82
C LYS A 53 7.70 -16.31 -0.06
N ILE A 54 8.95 -16.40 -0.54
CA ILE A 54 9.53 -15.42 -1.47
C ILE A 54 8.79 -15.44 -2.82
N ILE A 55 8.42 -16.60 -3.33
CA ILE A 55 7.74 -16.72 -4.64
C ILE A 55 6.42 -15.92 -4.67
N PRO A 56 5.46 -16.16 -3.74
CA PRO A 56 4.26 -15.33 -3.68
C PRO A 56 4.54 -13.86 -3.33
N ALA A 57 5.66 -13.56 -2.64
CA ALA A 57 6.05 -12.17 -2.39
C ALA A 57 6.47 -11.46 -3.67
N ILE A 58 7.33 -12.07 -4.49
CA ILE A 58 7.76 -11.53 -5.80
C ILE A 58 6.54 -11.35 -6.72
N TRP A 59 5.66 -12.35 -6.79
CA TRP A 59 4.43 -12.24 -7.56
C TRP A 59 3.57 -11.06 -7.13
N GLU A 60 3.39 -10.86 -5.81
CA GLU A 60 2.60 -9.73 -5.30
C GLU A 60 3.30 -8.38 -5.54
N MET A 61 4.65 -8.34 -5.47
CA MET A 61 5.42 -7.14 -5.82
C MET A 61 5.20 -6.75 -7.29
N ILE A 62 5.18 -7.71 -8.21
CA ILE A 62 4.88 -7.46 -9.64
C ILE A 62 3.41 -7.02 -9.78
N ARG A 63 2.49 -7.76 -9.19
CA ARG A 63 1.04 -7.52 -9.32
C ARG A 63 0.62 -6.16 -8.76
N GLU A 64 1.15 -5.76 -7.61
CA GLU A 64 0.74 -4.52 -6.94
C GLU A 64 1.70 -3.36 -7.20
N GLY A 65 3.01 -3.60 -7.24
CA GLY A 65 4.02 -2.55 -7.43
C GLY A 65 4.22 -2.15 -8.89
N LEU A 66 3.99 -3.07 -9.85
CA LEU A 66 4.18 -2.78 -11.27
C LEU A 66 2.86 -2.70 -12.04
N LEU A 67 1.98 -3.70 -11.86
CA LEU A 67 0.70 -3.76 -12.56
C LEU A 67 -0.43 -3.00 -11.85
N HIS A 68 -0.25 -2.58 -10.61
CA HIS A 68 -1.18 -1.76 -9.82
C HIS A 68 -2.62 -2.31 -9.77
N VAL A 69 -2.78 -3.64 -9.67
CA VAL A 69 -4.08 -4.33 -9.76
C VAL A 69 -5.07 -3.87 -8.69
N ARG A 70 -4.62 -3.57 -7.45
CA ARG A 70 -5.49 -3.03 -6.40
C ARG A 70 -6.06 -1.67 -6.76
N ILE A 71 -5.23 -0.79 -7.34
CA ILE A 71 -5.65 0.55 -7.76
C ILE A 71 -6.67 0.41 -8.90
N LEU A 72 -6.38 -0.42 -9.90
CA LEU A 72 -7.29 -0.71 -11.03
C LEU A 72 -8.68 -1.17 -10.55
N LYS A 73 -8.72 -2.10 -9.58
CA LYS A 73 -9.99 -2.62 -9.02
C LYS A 73 -10.78 -1.57 -8.23
N LYS A 74 -10.09 -0.59 -7.63
CA LYS A 74 -10.75 0.47 -6.85
C LYS A 74 -11.15 1.67 -7.68
N ASN A 75 -10.32 2.06 -8.63
CA ASN A 75 -10.57 3.17 -9.55
C ASN A 75 -9.81 2.89 -10.86
N LEU A 76 -10.54 2.51 -11.91
CA LEU A 76 -9.99 2.11 -13.20
C LEU A 76 -9.12 3.20 -13.83
N LEU A 77 -9.62 4.44 -13.90
CA LEU A 77 -8.88 5.55 -14.52
C LEU A 77 -7.59 5.89 -13.77
N LEU A 78 -7.66 5.91 -12.44
CA LEU A 78 -6.47 6.11 -11.61
C LEU A 78 -5.48 4.97 -11.79
N GLY A 79 -5.96 3.73 -11.90
CA GLY A 79 -5.14 2.55 -12.12
C GLY A 79 -4.42 2.60 -13.46
N ILE A 80 -5.12 2.94 -14.55
CA ILE A 80 -4.52 3.11 -15.89
C ILE A 80 -3.45 4.21 -15.86
N MET A 81 -3.75 5.35 -15.25
CA MET A 81 -2.79 6.44 -15.10
C MET A 81 -1.51 6.00 -14.37
N HIS A 82 -1.65 5.28 -13.25
CA HIS A 82 -0.50 4.77 -12.51
C HIS A 82 0.27 3.71 -13.28
N GLN A 83 -0.44 2.79 -13.94
CA GLN A 83 0.17 1.73 -14.73
C GLN A 83 0.94 2.31 -15.92
N ALA A 84 0.38 3.30 -16.62
CA ALA A 84 1.05 3.96 -17.74
C ALA A 84 2.38 4.59 -17.28
N TYR A 85 2.42 5.19 -16.09
CA TYR A 85 3.67 5.71 -15.56
C TYR A 85 4.63 4.62 -15.10
N ALA A 86 4.20 3.74 -14.21
CA ALA A 86 5.10 2.80 -13.54
C ALA A 86 5.57 1.69 -14.49
N LEU A 87 4.64 1.01 -15.15
CA LEU A 87 4.95 -0.05 -16.09
C LEU A 87 5.62 0.51 -17.35
N GLY A 88 5.09 1.63 -17.89
CA GLY A 88 5.66 2.29 -19.06
C GLY A 88 7.11 2.70 -18.84
N TRP A 89 7.41 3.34 -17.70
CA TRP A 89 8.78 3.73 -17.38
C TRP A 89 9.68 2.53 -17.11
N PHE A 90 9.21 1.53 -16.38
CA PHE A 90 9.96 0.29 -16.16
C PHE A 90 10.31 -0.41 -17.47
N LEU A 91 9.34 -0.53 -18.39
CA LEU A 91 9.57 -1.13 -19.71
C LEU A 91 10.50 -0.28 -20.59
N LEU A 92 10.40 1.05 -20.54
CA LEU A 92 11.37 1.94 -21.19
C LEU A 92 12.80 1.69 -20.71
N ILE A 93 12.98 1.51 -19.40
CA ILE A 93 14.30 1.18 -18.82
C ILE A 93 14.77 -0.21 -19.30
N LEU A 94 13.89 -1.20 -19.25
CA LEU A 94 14.21 -2.58 -19.62
C LEU A 94 14.55 -2.71 -21.09
N VAL A 95 13.69 -2.18 -21.97
CA VAL A 95 13.89 -2.23 -23.42
C VAL A 95 15.12 -1.42 -23.81
N GLY A 96 15.32 -0.23 -23.21
CA GLY A 96 16.52 0.57 -23.42
C GLY A 96 17.81 -0.13 -22.97
N ALA A 97 17.76 -0.94 -21.94
CA ALA A 97 18.92 -1.76 -21.52
C ALA A 97 19.21 -2.89 -22.52
N ILE A 98 18.18 -3.54 -23.04
CA ILE A 98 18.31 -4.60 -24.05
C ILE A 98 18.85 -4.00 -25.36
N GLU A 99 18.25 -2.92 -25.83
CA GLU A 99 18.67 -2.18 -27.01
C GLU A 99 20.14 -1.72 -26.90
N SER A 100 20.53 -1.18 -25.76
CA SER A 100 21.91 -0.74 -25.51
C SER A 100 22.91 -1.90 -25.59
N ARG A 101 22.51 -3.08 -25.14
CA ARG A 101 23.36 -4.27 -25.20
C ARG A 101 23.51 -4.77 -26.63
N ASP A 102 22.42 -4.84 -27.37
CA ASP A 102 22.40 -5.24 -28.78
C ASP A 102 23.25 -4.28 -29.62
N ALA A 103 23.02 -3.00 -29.43
CA ALA A 103 23.78 -1.92 -30.02
C ALA A 103 25.30 -2.07 -29.81
N PHE A 104 25.68 -2.38 -28.59
CA PHE A 104 27.12 -2.55 -28.24
C PHE A 104 27.74 -3.74 -28.98
N TYR A 105 27.06 -4.88 -29.05
CA TYR A 105 27.58 -6.06 -29.76
C TYR A 105 27.68 -5.83 -31.29
N THR A 106 26.68 -5.19 -31.88
CA THR A 106 26.69 -4.86 -33.31
C THR A 106 27.85 -3.92 -33.65
N MET A 107 28.06 -2.86 -32.86
CA MET A 107 29.21 -1.96 -33.06
C MET A 107 30.56 -2.68 -32.97
N GLN A 108 30.74 -3.59 -32.03
CA GLN A 108 31.96 -4.36 -31.93
C GLN A 108 32.22 -5.20 -33.16
N HIS A 109 31.16 -5.83 -33.68
CA HIS A 109 31.25 -6.68 -34.83
C HIS A 109 31.60 -5.87 -36.11
N GLU A 110 30.87 -4.79 -36.34
CA GLU A 110 31.12 -3.91 -37.54
C GLU A 110 32.50 -3.29 -37.48
N GLN A 111 32.94 -2.77 -36.36
CA GLN A 111 34.29 -2.22 -36.19
C GLN A 111 35.38 -3.27 -36.37
N SER A 112 35.14 -4.51 -35.94
CA SER A 112 36.07 -5.62 -36.13
C SER A 112 36.23 -5.97 -37.61
N ILE A 113 35.12 -5.98 -38.35
CA ILE A 113 35.11 -6.30 -39.80
C ILE A 113 35.81 -5.18 -40.60
N GLU A 114 35.48 -3.91 -40.31
CA GLU A 114 36.13 -2.79 -41.00
C GLU A 114 37.62 -2.73 -40.73
N MET A 115 38.05 -2.98 -39.49
CA MET A 115 39.49 -3.04 -39.15
C MET A 115 40.20 -4.21 -39.79
N VAL A 116 39.59 -5.39 -39.86
CA VAL A 116 40.18 -6.56 -40.54
C VAL A 116 40.38 -6.28 -42.04
N HIS A 117 39.40 -5.66 -42.69
CA HIS A 117 39.55 -5.27 -44.12
C HIS A 117 40.64 -4.24 -44.37
N GLU A 118 40.81 -3.23 -43.49
CA GLU A 118 41.93 -2.28 -43.61
C GLU A 118 43.30 -2.91 -43.32
N LEU A 119 43.34 -3.90 -42.45
CA LEU A 119 44.53 -4.62 -42.07
C LEU A 119 45.03 -5.60 -43.12
N GLU A 120 44.14 -6.26 -43.85
CA GLU A 120 44.50 -7.16 -44.98
C GLU A 120 45.19 -6.43 -46.12
N ASN A 121 44.96 -5.14 -46.30
CA ASN A 121 45.49 -4.36 -47.43
C ASN A 121 46.90 -3.77 -47.17
N GLN A 122 47.55 -3.93 -46.00
CA GLN A 122 48.84 -3.30 -45.70
C GLN A 122 49.94 -4.24 -45.13
N ASN A 123 50.27 -5.32 -45.85
CA ASN A 123 51.47 -6.14 -45.63
C ASN A 123 51.81 -6.47 -44.16
N GLY A 124 50.84 -6.84 -43.37
CA GLY A 124 51.06 -7.37 -42.02
C GLY A 124 51.27 -6.35 -40.89
N TRP A 125 51.11 -5.07 -41.14
CA TRP A 125 51.19 -4.03 -40.12
C TRP A 125 49.81 -3.39 -39.87
N TYR A 126 49.34 -3.46 -38.62
CA TYR A 126 48.05 -2.98 -38.22
C TYR A 126 48.03 -1.48 -38.00
N ILE A 127 47.51 -0.76 -38.95
CA ILE A 127 47.37 0.69 -38.86
C ILE A 127 45.89 1.02 -38.84
N TYR A 128 45.36 1.21 -37.65
CA TYR A 128 44.06 1.84 -37.49
C TYR A 128 44.19 3.32 -37.84
N ASN A 129 43.66 3.73 -38.95
CA ASN A 129 43.77 5.10 -39.44
C ASN A 129 42.88 6.05 -38.63
N THR A 130 43.27 6.41 -37.42
CA THR A 130 42.60 7.47 -36.63
C THR A 130 43.05 8.87 -37.03
N GLY A 131 43.90 9.00 -38.03
CA GLY A 131 44.46 10.28 -38.50
C GLY A 131 45.65 10.80 -37.68
N GLU A 132 45.88 10.33 -36.46
CA GLU A 132 46.86 10.94 -35.57
C GLU A 132 47.80 9.99 -34.80
N ASN A 133 47.59 8.68 -34.74
CA ASN A 133 48.53 7.76 -34.07
C ASN A 133 48.32 6.30 -34.53
N LYS A 134 49.44 5.70 -35.00
CA LYS A 134 49.43 4.43 -35.75
C LYS A 134 50.02 3.26 -34.94
N ASP A 135 50.20 3.39 -33.63
CA ASP A 135 50.93 2.44 -32.80
C ASP A 135 49.99 1.37 -32.18
N PRO A 136 50.22 0.06 -32.39
CA PRO A 136 49.47 -1.03 -31.75
C PRO A 136 49.50 -0.96 -30.21
N GLU A 137 50.60 -0.44 -29.66
CA GLU A 137 50.74 -0.25 -28.21
C GLU A 137 49.74 0.79 -27.67
N TYR A 138 49.38 1.79 -28.46
CA TYR A 138 48.36 2.78 -28.16
C TYR A 138 46.94 2.18 -28.10
N LEU A 139 46.64 1.18 -28.89
CA LEU A 139 45.35 0.44 -28.86
C LEU A 139 45.26 -0.43 -27.61
N ASN A 140 46.35 -1.09 -27.23
CA ASN A 140 46.44 -1.89 -26.00
C ASN A 140 46.28 -1.07 -24.71
N GLN A 141 46.86 0.13 -24.66
CA GLN A 141 46.73 1.04 -23.50
C GLN A 141 45.30 1.56 -23.33
N ARG A 142 44.46 1.49 -24.34
CA ARG A 142 43.08 2.05 -24.34
C ARG A 142 41.96 1.02 -24.37
N ARG A 143 42.15 -0.18 -23.82
CA ARG A 143 41.12 -1.20 -23.66
C ARG A 143 40.82 -2.05 -24.90
N TYR A 144 41.73 -2.06 -25.86
CA TYR A 144 41.70 -3.02 -26.95
C TYR A 144 42.79 -4.07 -26.70
N ARG A 145 42.45 -5.32 -26.80
CA ARG A 145 43.42 -6.41 -26.86
C ARG A 145 43.47 -6.91 -28.30
N VAL A 146 44.61 -6.80 -28.94
CA VAL A 146 44.83 -7.31 -30.28
C VAL A 146 45.41 -8.71 -30.13
N GLU A 147 44.69 -9.73 -30.59
CA GLU A 147 45.20 -11.08 -30.70
C GLU A 147 45.38 -11.44 -32.14
N THR A 148 46.53 -11.92 -32.53
CA THR A 148 46.81 -12.38 -33.91
C THR A 148 46.73 -13.90 -33.91
N GLU A 149 45.76 -14.45 -34.58
CA GLU A 149 45.56 -15.89 -34.75
C GLU A 149 45.41 -16.16 -36.23
N ASP A 150 46.26 -17.04 -36.81
CA ASP A 150 46.28 -17.40 -38.25
C ASP A 150 46.44 -16.23 -39.19
N GLY A 151 47.17 -15.18 -38.84
CA GLY A 151 47.36 -13.99 -39.65
C GLY A 151 46.22 -13.01 -39.68
N ILE A 152 45.18 -13.27 -38.92
CA ILE A 152 44.01 -12.41 -38.74
C ILE A 152 44.09 -11.74 -37.37
N ALA A 153 44.10 -10.40 -37.34
CA ALA A 153 44.01 -9.68 -36.09
C ALA A 153 42.59 -9.63 -35.57
N ARG A 154 42.38 -10.21 -34.43
CA ARG A 154 41.15 -10.08 -33.68
C ARG A 154 41.30 -9.03 -32.61
N ILE A 155 40.47 -8.01 -32.65
CA ILE A 155 40.49 -6.92 -31.69
C ILE A 155 39.39 -7.18 -30.65
N HIS A 156 39.82 -7.46 -29.43
CA HIS A 156 38.90 -7.59 -28.32
C HIS A 156 38.75 -6.26 -27.59
N TYR A 157 37.56 -5.72 -27.64
CA TYR A 157 37.18 -4.54 -26.86
C TYR A 157 36.90 -4.92 -25.41
N HIS A 158 37.71 -4.45 -24.47
CA HIS A 158 37.43 -4.65 -23.05
C HIS A 158 36.16 -3.87 -22.66
N ARG A 159 35.12 -4.59 -22.32
CA ARG A 159 33.85 -4.06 -21.90
C ARG A 159 34.04 -3.07 -20.76
N PRO A 160 33.86 -1.76 -20.95
CA PRO A 160 33.97 -0.82 -19.86
C PRO A 160 32.86 -1.11 -18.85
N PHE A 161 33.19 -1.07 -17.57
CA PHE A 161 32.18 -1.05 -16.52
C PHE A 161 31.47 0.31 -16.60
N TYR A 162 30.21 0.30 -17.02
CA TYR A 162 29.39 1.51 -17.00
C TYR A 162 28.03 1.19 -16.37
N VAL A 163 27.52 2.15 -15.61
CA VAL A 163 26.18 2.12 -15.00
C VAL A 163 25.15 2.68 -15.99
N GLY A 164 25.38 2.56 -17.27
CA GLY A 164 24.51 3.09 -18.31
C GLY A 164 23.41 2.11 -18.62
N ILE A 165 22.15 2.44 -18.30
CA ILE A 165 20.96 1.72 -18.75
C ILE A 165 20.69 2.04 -20.21
N PHE A 166 21.20 3.17 -20.72
CA PHE A 166 20.99 3.71 -22.07
C PHE A 166 22.32 3.96 -22.78
N TYR A 167 23.01 2.89 -23.14
CA TYR A 167 24.31 2.99 -23.81
C TYR A 167 24.29 3.95 -25.00
N ARG A 168 23.28 3.85 -25.87
CA ARG A 168 23.10 4.69 -27.05
C ARG A 168 23.15 6.19 -26.76
N TYR A 169 22.57 6.60 -25.63
CA TYR A 169 22.45 8.01 -25.28
C TYR A 169 23.57 8.51 -24.38
N PHE A 170 24.27 7.58 -23.73
CA PHE A 170 25.25 7.90 -22.71
C PHE A 170 26.69 7.59 -23.07
N VAL A 171 26.93 6.92 -24.19
CA VAL A 171 28.28 6.69 -24.69
C VAL A 171 28.67 7.78 -25.68
N HIS A 172 29.86 8.32 -25.52
CA HIS A 172 30.34 9.50 -26.24
C HIS A 172 30.44 9.33 -27.77
N LYS A 173 30.27 8.13 -28.26
CA LYS A 173 30.30 7.85 -29.72
C LYS A 173 29.44 6.63 -30.03
N ALA A 174 28.13 6.74 -29.77
CA ALA A 174 27.26 6.04 -30.66
C ALA A 174 27.51 6.72 -32.02
N PRO A 175 28.14 6.06 -32.96
CA PRO A 175 28.36 6.70 -34.26
C PRO A 175 27.02 7.08 -34.87
N ALA A 176 26.97 8.24 -35.49
CA ALA A 176 25.81 8.70 -36.23
C ALA A 176 25.31 7.69 -37.25
N SER A 177 26.21 6.81 -37.72
CA SER A 177 25.94 5.71 -38.66
C SER A 177 25.41 4.44 -38.00
N PHE A 178 25.21 4.41 -36.66
CA PHE A 178 24.77 3.21 -35.99
C PHE A 178 23.40 2.74 -36.48
N ARG A 179 23.37 1.59 -37.16
CA ARG A 179 22.15 0.96 -37.67
C ARG A 179 21.42 0.30 -36.49
N GLN A 180 20.44 0.98 -35.99
CA GLN A 180 19.56 0.45 -34.94
C GLN A 180 18.49 -0.43 -35.60
N HIS A 181 18.16 -1.54 -34.91
CA HIS A 181 16.98 -2.30 -35.25
C HIS A 181 15.74 -1.40 -35.08
N LYS A 182 15.05 -1.05 -36.17
CA LYS A 182 13.83 -0.23 -36.16
C LYS A 182 12.76 -0.76 -35.17
N ALA A 183 12.77 -2.06 -34.91
CA ALA A 183 11.85 -2.68 -33.95
C ALA A 183 12.03 -2.12 -32.52
N TYR A 184 13.27 -1.94 -32.05
CA TYR A 184 13.52 -1.35 -30.73
C TYR A 184 13.13 0.13 -30.69
N SER A 185 13.47 0.91 -31.72
CA SER A 185 13.09 2.33 -31.77
C SER A 185 11.57 2.49 -31.79
N ASN A 186 10.86 1.68 -32.53
CA ASN A 186 9.39 1.72 -32.60
C ASN A 186 8.76 1.28 -31.28
N LEU A 187 9.32 0.27 -30.61
CA LEU A 187 8.85 -0.16 -29.30
C LEU A 187 9.10 0.91 -28.23
N MET A 188 10.27 1.56 -28.28
CA MET A 188 10.59 2.68 -27.38
C MET A 188 9.61 3.85 -27.58
N ASP A 189 9.28 4.19 -28.82
CA ASP A 189 8.29 5.22 -29.14
C ASP A 189 6.89 4.85 -28.61
N ALA A 190 6.46 3.62 -28.81
CA ALA A 190 5.17 3.14 -28.28
C ALA A 190 5.10 3.21 -26.76
N LEU A 191 6.19 2.83 -26.06
CA LEU A 191 6.29 2.94 -24.62
C LEU A 191 6.33 4.39 -24.14
N LEU A 192 7.02 5.26 -24.87
CA LEU A 192 7.05 6.70 -24.58
C LEU A 192 5.65 7.31 -24.71
N LEU A 193 4.91 6.99 -25.77
CA LEU A 193 3.52 7.40 -25.93
C LEU A 193 2.61 6.87 -24.81
N TYR A 194 2.84 5.63 -24.38
CA TYR A 194 2.10 5.07 -23.24
C TYR A 194 2.35 5.85 -21.95
N VAL A 195 3.60 6.27 -21.69
CA VAL A 195 3.90 7.16 -20.55
C VAL A 195 3.26 8.55 -20.72
N PHE A 196 3.25 9.09 -21.95
CA PHE A 196 2.56 10.37 -22.24
C PHE A 196 1.05 10.28 -21.99
N LEU A 197 0.41 9.15 -22.27
CA LEU A 197 -0.99 8.93 -21.89
C LEU A 197 -1.16 9.10 -20.37
N GLY A 198 -0.29 8.49 -19.56
CA GLY A 198 -0.29 8.64 -18.11
C GLY A 198 -0.07 10.09 -17.67
N LEU A 199 0.84 10.81 -18.33
CA LEU A 199 1.11 12.23 -18.06
C LEU A 199 -0.10 13.10 -18.38
N THR A 200 -0.73 12.91 -19.51
CA THR A 200 -1.94 13.62 -19.93
C THR A 200 -3.08 13.39 -18.94
N MET A 201 -3.31 12.14 -18.55
CA MET A 201 -4.31 11.82 -17.52
C MET A 201 -3.99 12.48 -16.17
N ALA A 202 -2.71 12.59 -15.80
CA ALA A 202 -2.29 13.28 -14.58
C ALA A 202 -2.54 14.80 -14.65
N ILE A 203 -2.37 15.40 -15.82
CA ILE A 203 -2.69 16.81 -16.09
C ILE A 203 -4.22 17.03 -16.02
N ILE A 204 -5.00 16.20 -16.71
CA ILE A 204 -6.47 16.24 -16.68
C ILE A 204 -6.97 16.12 -15.23
N LYS A 205 -6.36 15.25 -14.41
CA LYS A 205 -6.69 15.10 -13.01
C LYS A 205 -6.51 16.38 -12.20
N ILE A 206 -5.56 17.25 -12.53
CA ILE A 206 -5.37 18.52 -11.82
C ILE A 206 -6.56 19.43 -12.04
N PHE A 207 -7.05 19.52 -13.27
CA PHE A 207 -8.17 20.38 -13.65
C PHE A 207 -9.53 19.75 -13.32
N TRP A 208 -9.66 18.42 -13.51
CA TRP A 208 -10.91 17.69 -13.32
C TRP A 208 -10.75 16.56 -12.29
N SER A 209 -10.35 16.89 -11.08
CA SER A 209 -10.15 15.93 -10.01
C SER A 209 -11.38 15.06 -9.71
N LYS A 210 -12.59 15.57 -9.98
CA LYS A 210 -13.85 14.83 -9.82
C LYS A 210 -14.02 13.70 -10.84
N VAL A 211 -13.54 13.89 -12.08
CA VAL A 211 -13.66 12.91 -13.16
C VAL A 211 -12.81 11.67 -12.87
N LEU A 212 -11.61 11.84 -12.34
CA LEU A 212 -10.71 10.74 -11.98
C LEU A 212 -10.92 10.20 -10.56
N GLY A 213 -12.04 10.54 -9.91
CA GLY A 213 -12.50 9.90 -8.68
C GLY A 213 -11.75 10.26 -7.41
N MET A 214 -10.88 11.26 -7.43
CA MET A 214 -10.16 11.71 -6.24
C MET A 214 -10.29 13.22 -6.04
N ARG A 215 -11.05 13.59 -5.00
CA ARG A 215 -11.37 14.99 -4.74
C ARG A 215 -10.20 15.82 -4.20
N ARG A 216 -9.32 15.23 -3.39
CA ARG A 216 -8.27 15.98 -2.66
C ARG A 216 -7.04 15.14 -2.39
N THR A 217 -5.88 15.79 -2.31
CA THR A 217 -4.62 15.23 -1.81
C THR A 217 -3.96 16.26 -0.89
N THR A 218 -2.93 15.86 -0.14
CA THR A 218 -2.17 16.78 0.71
C THR A 218 -1.43 17.81 -0.13
N LYS A 219 -1.28 19.04 0.40
CA LYS A 219 -0.44 20.07 -0.21
C LYS A 219 1.00 19.56 -0.38
N HIS A 220 1.63 19.97 -1.48
CA HIS A 220 3.02 19.65 -1.77
C HIS A 220 3.97 20.51 -0.93
N THR A 221 5.03 19.89 -0.40
CA THR A 221 6.19 20.62 0.12
C THR A 221 6.99 21.25 -1.03
N ILE A 222 7.92 22.14 -0.73
CA ILE A 222 8.81 22.71 -1.76
C ILE A 222 9.58 21.61 -2.47
N VAL A 223 10.14 20.65 -1.72
CA VAL A 223 10.89 19.51 -2.29
C VAL A 223 9.97 18.62 -3.16
N ASP A 224 8.71 18.38 -2.73
CA ASP A 224 7.73 17.67 -3.58
C ASP A 224 7.45 18.39 -4.91
N ARG A 225 7.46 19.75 -4.90
CA ARG A 225 7.23 20.54 -6.13
C ARG A 225 8.39 20.41 -7.10
N PHE A 226 9.64 20.50 -6.61
CA PHE A 226 10.83 20.28 -7.43
C PHE A 226 10.87 18.85 -8.00
N SER A 227 10.65 17.84 -7.16
CA SER A 227 10.62 16.45 -7.60
C SER A 227 9.51 16.17 -8.62
N LYS A 228 8.33 16.78 -8.44
CA LYS A 228 7.24 16.66 -9.40
C LYS A 228 7.55 17.38 -10.70
N PHE A 229 8.11 18.59 -10.64
CA PHE A 229 8.51 19.34 -11.82
C PHE A 229 9.54 18.56 -12.65
N SER A 230 10.62 18.08 -11.99
CA SER A 230 11.64 17.29 -12.69
C SER A 230 11.05 16.02 -13.32
N LEU A 231 10.20 15.27 -12.60
CA LEU A 231 9.52 14.09 -13.14
C LEU A 231 8.68 14.42 -14.38
N TRP A 232 7.98 15.55 -14.38
CA TRP A 232 7.14 15.95 -15.51
C TRP A 232 7.96 16.45 -16.71
N MET A 233 9.15 16.98 -16.47
CA MET A 233 10.05 17.44 -17.54
C MET A 233 10.86 16.31 -18.18
N ILE A 234 11.09 15.19 -17.46
CA ILE A 234 11.88 14.06 -17.97
C ILE A 234 11.36 13.58 -19.33
N PHE A 235 10.07 13.32 -19.45
CA PHE A 235 9.51 12.71 -20.68
C PHE A 235 9.41 13.69 -21.86
N PRO A 236 8.95 14.94 -21.71
CA PRO A 236 9.02 15.92 -22.79
C PRO A 236 10.44 16.22 -23.27
N LEU A 237 11.40 16.35 -22.33
CA LEU A 237 12.81 16.55 -22.69
C LEU A 237 13.39 15.34 -23.42
N ARG A 238 13.02 14.15 -23.00
CA ARG A 238 13.41 12.92 -23.68
C ARG A 238 12.87 12.89 -25.10
N LEU A 239 11.57 13.19 -25.31
CA LEU A 239 10.97 13.26 -26.62
C LEU A 239 11.70 14.26 -27.52
N LEU A 240 11.97 15.46 -27.02
CA LEU A 240 12.67 16.49 -27.78
C LEU A 240 14.12 16.06 -28.12
N ALA A 241 14.85 15.54 -27.14
CA ALA A 241 16.23 15.08 -27.37
C ALA A 241 16.30 13.92 -28.38
N GLU A 242 15.42 12.92 -28.24
CA GLU A 242 15.34 11.81 -29.20
C GLU A 242 14.90 12.26 -30.60
N SER A 243 13.96 13.20 -30.69
CA SER A 243 13.49 13.72 -31.98
C SER A 243 14.58 14.56 -32.70
N VAL A 244 15.36 15.34 -31.95
CA VAL A 244 16.52 16.06 -32.51
C VAL A 244 17.59 15.08 -32.94
N THR A 245 17.91 14.07 -32.16
CA THR A 245 18.83 13.00 -32.55
C THR A 245 18.33 12.24 -33.76
N ALA A 246 17.04 11.95 -33.87
CA ALA A 246 16.40 11.33 -35.03
C ALA A 246 16.47 12.21 -36.28
N CYS A 247 16.29 13.53 -36.15
CA CYS A 247 16.46 14.49 -37.26
C CYS A 247 17.87 14.48 -37.81
N LEU A 248 18.88 14.46 -36.95
CA LEU A 248 20.29 14.54 -37.34
C LEU A 248 20.86 13.22 -37.88
N HIS A 249 20.36 12.08 -37.39
CA HIS A 249 20.95 10.77 -37.61
C HIS A 249 20.03 9.74 -38.29
N GLY A 250 18.75 10.07 -38.54
CA GLY A 250 17.79 9.20 -39.21
C GLY A 250 17.45 7.90 -38.46
N ASN A 251 17.71 7.84 -37.15
CA ASN A 251 17.66 6.63 -36.35
C ASN A 251 16.46 6.57 -35.36
N GLY A 252 15.47 7.46 -35.50
CA GLY A 252 14.26 7.49 -34.70
C GLY A 252 13.30 6.34 -34.98
N GLY A 253 12.36 6.11 -34.04
CA GLY A 253 11.20 5.27 -34.26
C GLY A 253 10.11 5.99 -35.07
N PHE A 254 8.91 5.40 -35.13
CA PHE A 254 7.83 5.96 -35.96
C PHE A 254 7.39 7.37 -35.48
N PHE A 255 7.40 7.62 -34.17
CA PHE A 255 6.93 8.88 -33.59
C PHE A 255 8.06 9.90 -33.46
N THR A 256 9.20 9.51 -32.88
CA THR A 256 10.36 10.41 -32.73
C THR A 256 10.94 10.84 -34.04
N GLN A 257 10.95 9.97 -35.07
CA GLN A 257 11.35 10.33 -36.43
C GLN A 257 10.35 11.29 -37.08
N ALA A 258 9.04 11.05 -36.93
CA ALA A 258 8.01 11.96 -37.45
C ALA A 258 8.13 13.37 -36.85
N VAL A 259 8.38 13.47 -35.56
CA VAL A 259 8.63 14.75 -34.86
C VAL A 259 9.96 15.35 -35.32
N GLY A 260 11.01 14.52 -35.48
CA GLY A 260 12.33 14.94 -35.96
C GLY A 260 12.30 15.56 -37.35
N ASN A 261 11.48 15.02 -38.24
CA ASN A 261 11.32 15.53 -39.61
C ASN A 261 10.66 16.93 -39.67
N LEU A 262 10.12 17.42 -38.59
CA LEU A 262 9.61 18.80 -38.47
C LEU A 262 10.71 19.83 -38.18
N PHE A 263 11.90 19.38 -37.82
CA PHE A 263 13.04 20.26 -37.49
C PHE A 263 13.96 20.43 -38.66
N ASP A 264 14.57 21.62 -38.77
CA ASP A 264 15.68 21.88 -39.68
C ASP A 264 16.99 21.38 -39.03
N PRO A 265 17.70 20.44 -39.70
CA PRO A 265 18.97 19.92 -39.19
C PRO A 265 20.04 21.00 -38.90
N MET A 266 20.06 22.07 -39.69
CA MET A 266 20.98 23.19 -39.52
C MET A 266 20.73 23.92 -38.16
N ILE A 267 19.46 24.10 -37.82
CA ILE A 267 19.06 24.81 -36.59
C ILE A 267 19.31 23.95 -35.36
N VAL A 268 18.96 22.66 -35.40
CA VAL A 268 18.97 21.80 -34.23
C VAL A 268 20.32 21.14 -33.90
N ARG A 269 21.29 21.22 -34.82
CA ARG A 269 22.60 20.59 -34.67
C ARG A 269 23.34 21.00 -33.40
N GLY A 270 23.24 22.28 -33.01
CA GLY A 270 23.84 22.78 -31.75
C GLY A 270 23.02 22.47 -30.47
N MET A 271 21.77 21.98 -30.63
CA MET A 271 20.86 21.76 -29.49
C MET A 271 20.92 20.34 -28.95
N GLU A 272 21.42 19.37 -29.69
CA GLU A 272 21.40 17.94 -29.31
C GLU A 272 22.01 17.69 -27.94
N THR A 273 23.27 18.06 -27.74
CA THR A 273 23.97 17.87 -26.46
C THR A 273 23.30 18.60 -25.30
N SER A 274 22.80 19.81 -25.53
CA SER A 274 22.12 20.61 -24.51
C SER A 274 20.81 19.95 -24.06
N LEU A 275 20.01 19.42 -24.98
CA LEU A 275 18.75 18.73 -24.64
C LEU A 275 19.00 17.45 -23.84
N TRP A 276 20.01 16.66 -24.21
CA TRP A 276 20.43 15.49 -23.45
C TRP A 276 20.96 15.87 -22.06
N MET A 277 21.69 16.98 -21.93
CA MET A 277 22.14 17.51 -20.66
C MET A 277 20.96 17.91 -19.78
N PHE A 278 19.96 18.62 -20.28
CA PHE A 278 18.77 18.99 -19.51
C PHE A 278 17.95 17.77 -19.12
N TYR A 279 17.79 16.78 -20.00
CA TYR A 279 17.15 15.51 -19.65
C TYR A 279 17.86 14.80 -18.50
N SER A 280 19.16 14.65 -18.58
CA SER A 280 19.99 14.04 -17.54
C SER A 280 19.95 14.82 -16.23
N LEU A 281 19.96 16.15 -16.30
CA LEU A 281 19.82 17.01 -15.12
C LEU A 281 18.46 16.80 -14.41
N MET A 282 17.35 16.74 -15.18
CA MET A 282 16.03 16.48 -14.60
C MET A 282 15.95 15.09 -13.96
N LEU A 283 16.55 14.08 -14.57
CA LEU A 283 16.69 12.74 -13.95
C LEU A 283 17.49 12.80 -12.65
N GLY A 284 18.65 13.47 -12.66
CA GLY A 284 19.49 13.64 -11.48
C GLY A 284 18.75 14.35 -10.34
N VAL A 285 18.09 15.45 -10.62
CA VAL A 285 17.28 16.21 -9.63
C VAL A 285 16.14 15.34 -9.08
N PHE A 286 15.45 14.60 -9.94
CA PHE A 286 14.41 13.68 -9.50
C PHE A 286 14.95 12.60 -8.56
N PHE A 287 16.08 11.99 -8.89
CA PHE A 287 16.69 10.92 -8.10
C PHE A 287 17.20 11.43 -6.75
N VAL A 288 17.83 12.60 -6.69
CA VAL A 288 18.29 13.20 -5.43
C VAL A 288 17.12 13.56 -4.52
N THR A 289 16.01 14.05 -5.09
CA THR A 289 14.84 14.48 -4.31
C THR A 289 13.90 13.34 -3.93
N MET A 290 13.91 12.23 -4.67
CA MET A 290 13.02 11.07 -4.49
C MET A 290 12.99 10.53 -3.05
N PRO A 291 14.12 10.29 -2.35
CA PRO A 291 14.13 9.76 -0.99
C PRO A 291 13.47 10.65 0.07
N PHE A 292 13.25 11.93 -0.22
CA PHE A 292 12.67 12.93 0.68
C PHE A 292 11.22 13.26 0.36
N THR A 293 10.70 12.75 -0.75
CA THR A 293 9.37 13.08 -1.28
C THR A 293 8.42 11.88 -1.18
N ARG A 294 7.20 12.06 -1.71
CA ARG A 294 6.22 10.98 -1.86
C ARG A 294 6.72 9.83 -2.73
N TYR A 295 7.65 10.08 -3.65
CA TYR A 295 8.17 9.09 -4.60
C TYR A 295 9.05 8.02 -3.95
N MET A 296 9.45 8.21 -2.68
CA MET A 296 10.09 7.17 -1.89
C MET A 296 9.26 5.87 -1.82
N HIS A 297 7.92 5.97 -2.00
CA HIS A 297 7.05 4.79 -1.99
C HIS A 297 7.42 3.76 -3.05
N ILE A 298 7.97 4.17 -4.20
CA ILE A 298 8.31 3.27 -5.32
C ILE A 298 9.17 2.08 -4.85
N PHE A 299 10.21 2.34 -4.08
CA PHE A 299 11.07 1.28 -3.53
C PHE A 299 10.55 0.71 -2.20
N THR A 300 9.94 1.57 -1.37
CA THR A 300 9.53 1.18 -0.01
C THR A 300 8.32 0.27 -0.02
N GLU A 301 7.39 0.45 -0.97
CA GLU A 301 6.21 -0.40 -1.13
C GLU A 301 6.60 -1.84 -1.45
N LEU A 302 7.56 -2.04 -2.33
CA LEU A 302 8.06 -3.38 -2.70
C LEU A 302 8.58 -4.13 -1.47
N LEU A 303 9.42 -3.47 -0.66
CA LEU A 303 9.93 -4.06 0.57
C LEU A 303 8.84 -4.30 1.62
N LEU A 304 7.85 -3.41 1.72
CA LEU A 304 6.73 -3.59 2.62
C LEU A 304 5.88 -4.81 2.24
N ILE A 305 5.62 -5.01 0.93
CA ILE A 305 4.95 -6.22 0.41
C ILE A 305 5.75 -7.47 0.77
N TYR A 306 7.06 -7.43 0.55
CA TYR A 306 7.96 -8.52 0.90
C TYR A 306 7.87 -8.88 2.40
N PHE A 307 8.05 -7.90 3.29
CA PHE A 307 7.99 -8.13 4.74
C PHE A 307 6.65 -8.74 5.19
N ARG A 308 5.54 -8.23 4.67
CA ARG A 308 4.21 -8.80 4.98
C ARG A 308 4.09 -10.26 4.55
N LYS A 309 4.57 -10.59 3.36
CA LYS A 309 4.46 -11.95 2.82
C LYS A 309 5.32 -12.97 3.55
N ILE A 310 6.48 -12.56 4.01
CA ILE A 310 7.31 -13.44 4.85
C ILE A 310 6.80 -13.54 6.28
N GLY A 311 5.73 -12.80 6.64
CA GLY A 311 5.03 -12.91 7.92
C GLY A 311 5.48 -11.91 8.98
N VAL A 312 6.18 -10.84 8.61
CA VAL A 312 6.47 -9.73 9.54
C VAL A 312 5.15 -9.01 9.84
N LYS A 313 4.81 -8.92 11.12
CA LYS A 313 3.61 -8.25 11.61
C LYS A 313 3.97 -6.88 12.18
N GLU A 314 3.00 -5.97 12.11
CA GLU A 314 3.07 -4.71 12.83
C GLU A 314 2.88 -4.96 14.33
N GLU A 315 3.56 -4.19 15.14
CA GLU A 315 3.47 -4.24 16.59
C GLU A 315 2.85 -2.96 17.14
N THR A 316 2.47 -2.98 18.40
CA THR A 316 1.83 -1.84 19.06
C THR A 316 2.75 -0.63 19.26
N GLY A 317 4.06 -0.82 19.19
CA GLY A 317 5.09 0.21 19.31
C GLY A 317 5.65 0.70 17.97
N LYS A 318 6.35 1.84 17.96
CA LYS A 318 7.06 2.35 16.78
C LYS A 318 8.31 1.52 16.51
N THR A 319 8.22 0.60 15.58
CA THR A 319 9.33 -0.24 15.14
C THR A 319 9.91 0.23 13.80
N GLY A 320 10.95 -0.45 13.34
CA GLY A 320 11.48 -0.25 11.99
C GLY A 320 10.43 -0.46 10.90
N TYR A 321 9.53 -1.43 11.08
CA TYR A 321 8.43 -1.71 10.18
C TYR A 321 7.51 -0.49 9.96
N THR A 322 7.18 0.23 11.04
CA THR A 322 6.40 1.47 10.97
C THR A 322 7.05 2.53 10.06
N TYR A 323 8.39 2.63 10.04
CA TYR A 323 9.07 3.56 9.14
C TYR A 323 8.92 3.16 7.66
N PHE A 324 8.90 1.85 7.36
CA PHE A 324 8.58 1.39 6.00
C PHE A 324 7.15 1.76 5.63
N GLU A 325 6.17 1.53 6.49
CA GLU A 325 4.77 1.90 6.24
C GLU A 325 4.58 3.41 6.01
N LEU A 326 5.16 4.24 6.86
CA LEU A 326 5.10 5.70 6.72
C LEU A 326 5.67 6.18 5.38
N ASN A 327 6.75 5.56 4.89
CA ASN A 327 7.42 5.96 3.66
C ASN A 327 6.86 5.24 2.41
N ALA A 328 6.11 4.16 2.56
CA ALA A 328 5.35 3.53 1.48
C ALA A 328 4.09 4.33 1.08
N CYS A 329 3.67 5.32 1.88
CA CYS A 329 2.55 6.17 1.54
C CYS A 329 2.88 7.13 0.38
N SER A 330 2.26 6.90 -0.78
CA SER A 330 2.35 7.76 -1.97
C SER A 330 1.55 9.07 -1.86
N ARG A 331 0.79 9.23 -0.77
CA ARG A 331 -0.16 10.34 -0.59
C ARG A 331 -1.19 10.46 -1.72
N CYS A 332 -1.66 9.32 -2.23
CA CYS A 332 -2.63 9.25 -3.34
C CYS A 332 -4.00 9.87 -3.01
N GLY A 333 -4.40 9.92 -1.72
CA GLY A 333 -5.66 10.50 -1.28
C GLY A 333 -6.86 9.53 -1.31
N VAL A 334 -6.69 8.26 -1.66
CA VAL A 334 -7.79 7.27 -1.66
C VAL A 334 -8.45 7.17 -0.28
N CYS A 335 -7.67 7.23 0.79
CA CYS A 335 -8.17 7.21 2.16
C CYS A 335 -9.00 8.44 2.56
N ILE A 336 -8.98 9.52 1.77
CA ILE A 336 -9.84 10.70 1.97
C ILE A 336 -11.23 10.40 1.42
N SER A 337 -11.32 9.93 0.18
CA SER A 337 -12.59 9.75 -0.53
C SER A 337 -13.53 8.73 0.12
N GLY A 338 -12.98 7.77 0.87
CA GLY A 338 -13.75 6.77 1.63
C GLY A 338 -14.08 7.18 3.07
N CYS A 339 -13.47 8.26 3.57
CA CYS A 339 -13.57 8.65 4.98
C CYS A 339 -14.89 9.32 5.31
N PRO A 340 -15.68 8.82 6.29
CA PRO A 340 -16.92 9.48 6.71
C PRO A 340 -16.71 10.91 7.23
N MET A 341 -15.56 11.19 7.85
CA MET A 341 -15.22 12.53 8.33
C MET A 341 -15.11 13.57 7.21
N ASP A 342 -14.61 13.16 6.02
CA ASP A 342 -14.55 14.02 4.85
C ASP A 342 -15.89 14.07 4.11
N LYS A 343 -16.52 12.89 3.96
CA LYS A 343 -17.67 12.72 3.08
C LYS A 343 -18.97 13.23 3.67
N VAL A 344 -19.13 13.14 4.98
CA VAL A 344 -20.37 13.46 5.71
C VAL A 344 -20.23 14.74 6.50
N LEU A 345 -19.07 14.94 7.17
CA LEU A 345 -18.86 16.09 8.03
C LEU A 345 -18.08 17.23 7.37
N GLU A 346 -17.58 17.00 6.14
CA GLU A 346 -16.70 17.94 5.43
C GLU A 346 -15.48 18.37 6.24
N ASN A 347 -15.11 17.59 7.25
CA ASN A 347 -13.95 17.86 8.09
C ASN A 347 -12.68 17.39 7.37
N HIS A 348 -11.92 18.36 6.91
CA HIS A 348 -10.74 18.15 6.10
C HIS A 348 -9.47 18.16 6.97
N ASP A 349 -8.37 17.65 6.42
CA ASP A 349 -7.02 17.69 7.02
C ASP A 349 -6.81 16.77 8.25
N ILE A 350 -7.77 15.89 8.58
CA ILE A 350 -7.66 14.91 9.67
C ILE A 350 -7.54 13.47 9.20
N GLN A 351 -7.69 13.19 7.90
CA GLN A 351 -7.61 11.84 7.36
C GLN A 351 -6.19 11.26 7.49
N SER A 352 -6.07 9.95 7.35
CA SER A 352 -4.81 9.23 7.62
C SER A 352 -3.63 9.71 6.77
N VAL A 353 -3.87 10.17 5.54
CA VAL A 353 -2.81 10.75 4.70
C VAL A 353 -2.19 12.02 5.31
N TYR A 354 -3.00 12.85 5.98
CA TYR A 354 -2.49 14.03 6.68
C TYR A 354 -1.73 13.67 7.93
N LEU A 355 -2.19 12.64 8.67
CA LEU A 355 -1.45 12.11 9.81
C LEU A 355 -0.05 11.62 9.40
N ILE A 356 0.03 10.77 8.36
CA ILE A 356 1.32 10.28 7.85
C ILE A 356 2.21 11.44 7.40
N ARG A 357 1.64 12.41 6.69
CA ARG A 357 2.40 13.61 6.27
C ARG A 357 2.97 14.35 7.47
N SER A 358 2.16 14.61 8.50
CA SER A 358 2.59 15.34 9.71
C SER A 358 3.68 14.57 10.47
N ILE A 359 3.59 13.24 10.55
CA ILE A 359 4.62 12.40 11.17
C ILE A 359 5.92 12.43 10.34
N ARG A 360 5.83 12.31 9.01
CA ARG A 360 7.02 12.35 8.13
C ARG A 360 7.72 13.70 8.14
N ASN A 361 6.96 14.78 8.23
CA ASN A 361 7.47 16.14 8.28
C ASN A 361 7.92 16.55 9.70
N GLN A 362 7.80 15.65 10.68
CA GLN A 362 8.16 15.89 12.09
C GLN A 362 7.46 17.16 12.64
N GLU A 363 6.19 17.32 12.29
CA GLU A 363 5.38 18.44 12.80
C GLU A 363 5.20 18.32 14.31
N ARG A 364 4.76 19.40 14.98
CA ARG A 364 4.59 19.44 16.43
C ARG A 364 3.70 18.29 16.92
N GLY A 365 4.09 17.68 18.03
CA GLY A 365 3.35 16.52 18.60
C GLY A 365 1.90 16.84 18.93
N SER A 366 1.58 18.08 19.33
CA SER A 366 0.20 18.57 19.54
C SER A 366 -0.67 18.47 18.28
N ARG A 367 -0.11 18.84 17.10
CA ARG A 367 -0.82 18.72 15.82
C ARG A 367 -1.01 17.26 15.42
N ILE A 368 0.02 16.44 15.56
CA ILE A 368 -0.07 15.00 15.25
C ILE A 368 -1.16 14.36 16.12
N ARG A 369 -1.19 14.68 17.42
CA ARG A 369 -2.21 14.17 18.35
C ARG A 369 -3.60 14.68 17.98
N MET A 370 -3.76 15.96 17.68
CA MET A 370 -5.04 16.54 17.24
C MET A 370 -5.61 15.80 16.03
N ILE A 371 -4.77 15.51 15.02
CA ILE A 371 -5.18 14.73 13.85
C ILE A 371 -5.49 13.28 14.24
N ALA A 372 -4.69 12.68 15.14
CA ALA A 372 -4.88 11.29 15.55
C ALA A 372 -6.18 11.10 16.34
N ASP A 373 -6.54 12.04 17.22
CA ASP A 373 -7.72 11.97 18.09
C ASP A 373 -9.02 12.16 17.30
N ASN A 374 -9.02 13.00 16.26
CA ASN A 374 -10.19 13.25 15.42
C ASN A 374 -10.41 12.12 14.40
N CYS A 375 -10.86 10.95 14.85
CA CYS A 375 -11.10 9.80 13.99
C CYS A 375 -12.08 8.80 14.61
N LEU A 376 -12.97 8.26 13.79
CA LEU A 376 -13.89 7.18 14.17
C LEU A 376 -13.21 5.82 14.40
N MET A 377 -11.95 5.64 14.03
CA MET A 377 -11.24 4.34 14.05
C MET A 377 -11.99 3.21 13.32
N CYS A 378 -12.68 3.53 12.23
CA CYS A 378 -13.54 2.60 11.50
C CYS A 378 -12.81 1.75 10.45
N ASP A 379 -11.50 1.81 10.38
CA ASP A 379 -10.59 1.06 9.48
C ASP A 379 -10.84 1.20 7.97
N ARG A 380 -11.73 2.10 7.55
CA ARG A 380 -12.03 2.32 6.13
C ARG A 380 -10.79 2.69 5.33
N CYS A 381 -9.95 3.57 5.88
CA CYS A 381 -8.72 4.03 5.23
C CYS A 381 -7.68 2.90 5.08
N THR A 382 -7.58 1.96 6.02
CA THR A 382 -6.69 0.79 5.97
C THR A 382 -7.10 -0.15 4.83
N VAL A 383 -8.39 -0.49 4.77
CA VAL A 383 -8.92 -1.39 3.73
C VAL A 383 -8.86 -0.75 2.35
N ASP A 384 -9.09 0.56 2.25
CA ASP A 384 -9.03 1.28 0.98
C ASP A 384 -7.61 1.61 0.53
N CYS A 385 -6.59 1.46 1.40
CA CYS A 385 -5.21 1.76 1.06
C CYS A 385 -4.69 0.82 -0.05
N PRO A 386 -4.29 1.34 -1.23
CA PRO A 386 -3.81 0.49 -2.31
C PRO A 386 -2.47 -0.19 -1.96
N VAL A 387 -1.65 0.47 -1.12
CA VAL A 387 -0.36 -0.06 -0.64
C VAL A 387 -0.56 -1.06 0.50
N GLY A 388 -1.73 -1.05 1.16
CA GLY A 388 -2.05 -1.93 2.29
C GLY A 388 -1.38 -1.54 3.60
N ILE A 389 -1.17 -0.26 3.84
CA ILE A 389 -0.65 0.28 5.10
C ILE A 389 -1.70 0.12 6.19
N ASP A 390 -1.32 -0.34 7.39
CA ASP A 390 -2.21 -0.34 8.54
C ASP A 390 -2.31 1.05 9.18
N LEU A 391 -3.17 1.86 8.57
CA LEU A 391 -3.38 3.26 8.94
C LEU A 391 -4.03 3.41 10.33
N SER A 392 -4.78 2.41 10.77
CA SER A 392 -5.42 2.41 12.09
C SER A 392 -4.40 2.18 13.20
N THR A 393 -3.47 1.28 13.02
CA THR A 393 -2.39 1.05 13.99
C THR A 393 -1.45 2.25 14.09
N ILE A 394 -1.05 2.86 12.97
CA ILE A 394 -0.27 4.11 12.99
C ILE A 394 -1.00 5.20 13.77
N ARG A 395 -2.34 5.29 13.62
CA ARG A 395 -3.15 6.27 14.34
C ARG A 395 -3.20 5.97 15.85
N ARG A 396 -3.38 4.71 16.24
CA ARG A 396 -3.33 4.28 17.66
C ARG A 396 -1.98 4.63 18.30
N MET A 397 -0.87 4.31 17.64
CA MET A 397 0.47 4.68 18.12
C MET A 397 0.64 6.19 18.29
N SER A 398 -0.03 6.99 17.45
CA SER A 398 0.03 8.45 17.54
C SER A 398 -0.84 9.01 18.68
N ARG A 399 -1.73 8.21 19.25
CA ARG A 399 -2.53 8.52 20.44
C ARG A 399 -1.86 8.12 21.74
N ASP A 400 -0.80 7.31 21.69
CA ASP A 400 -0.10 6.82 22.87
C ASP A 400 0.25 7.96 23.82
N LYS A 401 -0.20 7.83 25.07
CA LYS A 401 -0.04 8.83 26.12
C LYS A 401 1.26 8.63 26.89
N GLY A 402 1.93 7.49 26.75
CA GLY A 402 3.19 7.18 27.40
C GLY A 402 3.12 7.36 28.92
N ALA A 403 3.98 8.21 29.47
CA ALA A 403 4.03 8.50 30.92
C ALA A 403 2.76 9.19 31.46
N LEU A 404 1.88 9.73 30.59
CA LEU A 404 0.58 10.27 30.97
C LEU A 404 -0.53 9.20 31.05
N ASP A 405 -0.19 7.92 30.91
CA ASP A 405 -1.10 6.79 31.04
C ASP A 405 -1.37 6.48 32.56
N THR A 406 -1.81 7.49 33.28
CA THR A 406 -2.09 7.42 34.69
C THR A 406 -3.54 7.79 35.02
N SER A 407 -4.46 7.68 34.04
CA SER A 407 -5.84 8.06 34.25
C SER A 407 -6.52 7.15 35.28
N ASP A 408 -6.91 7.73 36.40
CA ASP A 408 -7.69 7.05 37.45
C ASP A 408 -9.09 6.63 37.03
N ASN A 409 -9.59 7.17 35.90
CA ASN A 409 -10.93 6.91 35.38
C ASN A 409 -11.22 5.43 35.06
N TYR A 410 -10.20 4.59 34.93
CA TYR A 410 -10.34 3.17 34.58
C TYR A 410 -9.75 2.22 35.61
N THR A 411 -9.20 2.74 36.71
CA THR A 411 -8.56 1.92 37.77
C THR A 411 -9.54 0.99 38.45
N TYR A 412 -10.84 1.34 38.49
CA TYR A 412 -11.89 0.49 39.02
C TYR A 412 -12.01 -0.86 38.30
N LEU A 413 -11.74 -0.90 36.97
CA LEU A 413 -11.76 -2.14 36.18
C LEU A 413 -10.65 -3.11 36.59
N ALA A 414 -9.56 -2.60 37.14
CA ALA A 414 -8.41 -3.39 37.57
C ALA A 414 -8.54 -3.93 39.01
N LYS A 415 -9.40 -3.36 39.84
CA LYS A 415 -9.49 -3.63 41.25
C LYS A 415 -10.48 -4.74 41.67
N LYS A 416 -11.52 -5.01 40.85
CA LYS A 416 -12.53 -6.02 41.18
C LYS A 416 -12.06 -7.42 40.80
N GLN A 417 -11.90 -8.27 41.80
CA GLN A 417 -11.80 -9.72 41.62
C GLN A 417 -13.22 -10.31 41.52
N ILE A 418 -13.46 -11.09 40.50
CA ILE A 418 -14.75 -11.74 40.25
C ILE A 418 -14.62 -13.18 40.74
N PRO A 419 -15.60 -13.67 41.52
CA PRO A 419 -15.64 -15.07 41.89
C PRO A 419 -15.67 -15.94 40.63
N PHE A 420 -14.80 -16.91 40.62
CA PHE A 420 -14.58 -17.77 39.50
C PHE A 420 -15.40 -19.06 39.64
N ASN A 421 -16.41 -19.25 38.79
CA ASN A 421 -17.18 -20.50 38.69
C ASN A 421 -17.28 -20.86 37.20
N ALA A 422 -16.35 -21.65 36.67
CA ALA A 422 -16.43 -22.19 35.32
C ALA A 422 -17.25 -23.50 35.36
N ILE A 423 -18.47 -23.43 34.90
CA ILE A 423 -19.39 -24.58 34.87
C ILE A 423 -19.43 -25.25 33.49
N GLY A 424 -18.79 -24.67 32.47
CA GLY A 424 -18.90 -25.15 31.09
C GLY A 424 -17.60 -25.07 30.28
N ARG A 425 -17.59 -25.79 29.18
CA ARG A 425 -16.45 -25.78 28.25
C ARG A 425 -16.34 -24.51 27.39
N VAL A 426 -17.42 -23.73 27.26
CA VAL A 426 -17.46 -22.45 26.51
C VAL A 426 -17.44 -21.30 27.50
N ALA A 427 -16.44 -20.41 27.39
CA ALA A 427 -16.49 -19.11 28.04
C ALA A 427 -17.29 -18.15 27.14
N TYR A 428 -18.29 -17.49 27.70
CA TYR A 428 -19.07 -16.47 27.03
C TYR A 428 -18.71 -15.09 27.61
N PHE A 429 -18.33 -14.17 26.70
CA PHE A 429 -18.03 -12.78 27.03
C PHE A 429 -18.99 -11.87 26.27
N GLY A 430 -20.02 -11.35 26.92
CA GLY A 430 -21.02 -10.46 26.31
C GLY A 430 -20.41 -9.14 25.83
N GLY A 431 -19.50 -8.60 26.62
CA GLY A 431 -18.92 -7.28 26.43
C GLY A 431 -19.72 -6.17 27.12
N CYS A 432 -19.02 -5.13 27.59
CA CYS A 432 -19.62 -4.06 28.42
C CYS A 432 -20.83 -3.36 27.74
N MET A 433 -20.86 -3.28 26.41
CA MET A 433 -21.99 -2.67 25.70
C MET A 433 -23.22 -3.58 25.59
N SER A 434 -23.04 -4.90 25.72
CA SER A 434 -24.18 -5.84 25.72
C SER A 434 -25.05 -5.66 26.94
N HIS A 435 -24.50 -5.20 28.04
CA HIS A 435 -25.28 -4.86 29.24
C HIS A 435 -26.22 -3.65 29.04
N LEU A 436 -25.93 -2.79 28.05
CA LEU A 436 -26.83 -1.70 27.62
C LEU A 436 -27.83 -2.15 26.56
N THR A 437 -27.72 -3.40 26.09
CA THR A 437 -28.60 -4.03 25.11
C THR A 437 -28.89 -5.48 25.52
N PRO A 438 -29.57 -5.70 26.67
CA PRO A 438 -29.69 -7.01 27.32
C PRO A 438 -30.31 -8.10 26.46
N GLY A 439 -31.17 -7.73 25.52
CA GLY A 439 -31.77 -8.69 24.58
C GLY A 439 -30.75 -9.52 23.79
N ILE A 440 -29.49 -9.03 23.60
CA ILE A 440 -28.42 -9.79 22.94
C ILE A 440 -27.97 -10.96 23.83
N THR A 441 -27.71 -10.68 25.11
CA THR A 441 -27.24 -11.70 26.06
C THR A 441 -28.34 -12.71 26.38
N GLU A 442 -29.55 -12.27 26.57
CA GLU A 442 -30.73 -13.12 26.76
C GLU A 442 -30.96 -14.05 25.56
N SER A 443 -30.78 -13.54 24.36
CA SER A 443 -30.89 -14.33 23.14
C SER A 443 -29.77 -15.36 23.03
N MET A 444 -28.55 -15.00 23.38
CA MET A 444 -27.43 -15.95 23.41
C MET A 444 -27.63 -17.04 24.46
N GLU A 445 -28.22 -16.73 25.63
CA GLU A 445 -28.58 -17.73 26.64
C GLU A 445 -29.61 -18.72 26.08
N LYS A 446 -30.63 -18.25 25.38
CA LYS A 446 -31.60 -19.12 24.68
C LYS A 446 -30.93 -20.02 23.62
N ILE A 447 -30.00 -19.47 22.84
CA ILE A 447 -29.26 -20.22 21.82
C ILE A 447 -28.35 -21.27 22.45
N PHE A 448 -27.65 -20.96 23.54
CA PHE A 448 -26.86 -21.95 24.28
C PHE A 448 -27.73 -23.06 24.83
N THR A 449 -28.89 -22.73 25.36
CA THR A 449 -29.86 -23.70 25.90
C THR A 449 -30.39 -24.61 24.78
N ALA A 450 -30.81 -24.02 23.65
CA ALA A 450 -31.27 -24.79 22.50
C ALA A 450 -30.21 -25.72 21.90
N ALA A 451 -28.94 -25.35 22.00
CA ALA A 451 -27.80 -26.14 21.55
C ALA A 451 -27.31 -27.17 22.61
N ASP A 452 -27.96 -27.29 23.76
CA ASP A 452 -27.50 -28.05 24.94
C ASP A 452 -26.03 -27.74 25.27
N GLN A 453 -25.65 -26.46 25.26
CA GLN A 453 -24.29 -26.02 25.46
C GLN A 453 -24.12 -25.44 26.89
N LYS A 454 -23.39 -26.12 27.71
CA LYS A 454 -22.94 -25.55 28.99
C LYS A 454 -21.90 -24.46 28.74
N TYR A 455 -22.06 -23.33 29.39
CA TYR A 455 -21.16 -22.16 29.26
C TYR A 455 -20.92 -21.48 30.59
N TRP A 456 -19.84 -20.72 30.62
CA TRP A 456 -19.50 -19.81 31.72
C TRP A 456 -19.66 -18.36 31.24
N TYR A 457 -20.56 -17.60 31.82
CA TYR A 457 -20.75 -16.18 31.49
C TYR A 457 -19.74 -15.35 32.26
N MET A 458 -18.59 -15.05 31.60
CA MET A 458 -17.40 -14.47 32.17
C MET A 458 -17.64 -13.05 32.75
N ASP A 459 -18.37 -12.19 32.05
CA ASP A 459 -18.60 -10.79 32.39
C ASP A 459 -20.05 -10.51 32.84
N LYS A 460 -20.73 -11.49 33.39
CA LYS A 460 -22.14 -11.38 33.85
C LYS A 460 -22.42 -10.19 34.78
N LEU A 461 -21.43 -9.82 35.61
CA LEU A 461 -21.54 -8.71 36.56
C LEU A 461 -21.09 -7.36 35.98
N SER A 462 -20.84 -7.23 34.70
CA SER A 462 -20.40 -6.00 34.00
C SER A 462 -19.09 -5.37 34.51
N THR A 463 -18.26 -6.14 35.19
CA THR A 463 -17.06 -5.63 35.89
C THR A 463 -15.77 -5.89 35.13
N ILE A 464 -15.86 -6.50 33.93
CA ILE A 464 -14.72 -6.90 33.13
C ILE A 464 -14.75 -6.13 31.82
N CYS A 465 -13.59 -5.65 31.38
CA CYS A 465 -13.40 -5.00 30.09
C CYS A 465 -12.32 -5.71 29.26
N CYS A 466 -12.52 -5.85 27.96
CA CYS A 466 -11.52 -6.44 27.05
C CYS A 466 -10.25 -5.55 26.86
N GLY A 467 -10.23 -4.33 27.38
CA GLY A 467 -9.12 -3.39 27.26
C GLY A 467 -9.04 -2.60 25.95
N ARG A 468 -9.80 -2.96 24.92
CA ARG A 468 -9.76 -2.31 23.59
C ARG A 468 -10.09 -0.81 23.63
N PRO A 469 -11.14 -0.34 24.37
CA PRO A 469 -11.41 1.10 24.45
C PRO A 469 -10.24 1.90 25.02
N LEU A 470 -9.56 1.37 26.04
CA LEU A 470 -8.38 1.99 26.63
C LEU A 470 -7.25 2.12 25.60
N GLN A 471 -6.98 1.04 24.90
CA GLN A 471 -5.95 1.03 23.86
C GLN A 471 -6.25 2.00 22.70
N GLN A 472 -7.51 2.08 22.28
CA GLN A 472 -7.92 3.03 21.23
C GLN A 472 -7.75 4.50 21.67
N GLN A 473 -7.82 4.77 22.97
CA GLN A 473 -7.62 6.10 23.55
C GLN A 473 -6.16 6.39 23.92
N GLY A 474 -5.24 5.42 23.77
CA GLY A 474 -3.82 5.57 24.05
C GLY A 474 -3.39 5.19 25.48
N PHE A 475 -4.26 4.54 26.27
CA PHE A 475 -3.93 3.97 27.58
C PHE A 475 -3.39 2.54 27.44
N VAL A 476 -2.21 2.42 26.86
CA VAL A 476 -1.64 1.15 26.41
C VAL A 476 -1.29 0.23 27.58
N ASN A 477 -0.72 0.78 28.66
CA ASN A 477 -0.31 0.01 29.84
C ASN A 477 -1.51 -0.56 30.59
N GLN A 478 -2.53 0.25 30.83
CA GLN A 478 -3.76 -0.19 31.50
C GLN A 478 -4.50 -1.25 30.67
N ALA A 479 -4.51 -1.10 29.33
CA ALA A 479 -5.06 -2.11 28.44
C ALA A 479 -4.28 -3.43 28.54
N ALA A 480 -2.95 -3.38 28.65
CA ALA A 480 -2.10 -4.56 28.80
C ALA A 480 -2.36 -5.29 30.12
N ASP A 481 -2.52 -4.55 31.23
CA ASP A 481 -2.84 -5.12 32.52
C ASP A 481 -4.19 -5.85 32.54
N LEU A 482 -5.21 -5.26 31.89
CA LEU A 482 -6.51 -5.91 31.73
C LEU A 482 -6.41 -7.18 30.91
N ARG A 483 -5.66 -7.14 29.79
CA ARG A 483 -5.45 -8.33 28.95
C ARG A 483 -4.81 -9.46 29.75
N LYS A 484 -3.76 -9.18 30.49
CA LYS A 484 -3.10 -10.19 31.34
C LYS A 484 -4.06 -10.82 32.32
N LYS A 485 -4.81 -10.00 33.10
CA LYS A 485 -5.80 -10.50 34.07
C LYS A 485 -6.90 -11.36 33.45
N ASN A 486 -7.41 -10.93 32.28
CA ASN A 486 -8.42 -11.69 31.55
C ASN A 486 -7.86 -12.99 30.97
N SER A 487 -6.64 -12.99 30.47
CA SER A 487 -5.98 -14.21 29.98
C SER A 487 -5.80 -15.23 31.10
N ASP A 488 -5.28 -14.79 32.25
CA ASP A 488 -5.11 -15.66 33.44
C ASP A 488 -6.46 -16.24 33.90
N MET A 489 -7.54 -15.46 33.83
CA MET A 489 -8.88 -15.89 34.20
C MET A 489 -9.45 -16.92 33.23
N ILE A 490 -9.29 -16.71 31.95
CA ILE A 490 -9.71 -17.63 30.87
C ILE A 490 -8.93 -18.94 31.00
N GLU A 491 -7.61 -18.88 31.18
CA GLU A 491 -6.77 -20.07 31.32
C GLU A 491 -7.18 -20.90 32.57
N LYS A 492 -7.37 -20.25 33.69
CA LYS A 492 -7.83 -20.90 34.95
C LYS A 492 -9.23 -21.50 34.82
N SER A 493 -10.07 -21.00 33.93
CA SER A 493 -11.44 -21.51 33.72
C SER A 493 -11.47 -22.92 33.14
N GLY A 494 -10.40 -23.35 32.49
CA GLY A 494 -10.40 -24.59 31.70
C GLY A 494 -11.33 -24.56 30.48
N ALA A 495 -11.79 -23.38 30.07
CA ALA A 495 -12.58 -23.23 28.86
C ALA A 495 -11.81 -23.67 27.62
N THR A 496 -12.50 -24.34 26.70
CA THR A 496 -11.91 -24.81 25.44
C THR A 496 -12.19 -23.89 24.25
N MET A 497 -13.08 -22.90 24.46
CA MET A 497 -13.49 -21.91 23.44
C MET A 497 -13.97 -20.64 24.14
N LEU A 498 -13.74 -19.49 23.52
CA LEU A 498 -14.30 -18.20 23.93
C LEU A 498 -15.27 -17.70 22.87
N VAL A 499 -16.52 -17.41 23.26
CA VAL A 499 -17.54 -16.79 22.39
C VAL A 499 -17.82 -15.38 22.88
N THR A 500 -17.88 -14.40 21.99
CA THR A 500 -18.21 -13.02 22.37
C THR A 500 -19.24 -12.39 21.44
N SER A 501 -20.15 -11.58 22.01
CA SER A 501 -21.17 -10.86 21.23
C SER A 501 -20.74 -9.47 20.78
N CYS A 502 -19.55 -9.02 21.16
CA CYS A 502 -19.06 -7.70 20.82
C CYS A 502 -17.88 -7.77 19.83
N PRO A 503 -17.99 -7.22 18.61
CA PRO A 503 -16.89 -7.20 17.63
C PRO A 503 -15.63 -6.52 18.12
N ILE A 504 -15.77 -5.50 18.96
CA ILE A 504 -14.64 -4.78 19.58
C ILE A 504 -13.86 -5.73 20.49
N CYS A 505 -14.58 -6.52 21.31
CA CYS A 505 -13.98 -7.53 22.17
C CYS A 505 -13.39 -8.67 21.36
N TYR A 506 -14.09 -9.14 20.34
CA TYR A 506 -13.61 -10.18 19.45
C TYR A 506 -12.27 -9.80 18.79
N GLN A 507 -12.18 -8.59 18.24
CA GLN A 507 -10.93 -8.09 17.67
C GLN A 507 -9.80 -8.00 18.72
N SER A 508 -10.11 -7.61 19.94
CA SER A 508 -9.12 -7.57 21.01
C SER A 508 -8.63 -8.99 21.34
N PHE A 509 -9.54 -9.92 21.63
CA PHE A 509 -9.20 -11.30 21.99
C PHE A 509 -8.43 -12.04 20.88
N THR A 510 -8.72 -11.77 19.61
CA THR A 510 -8.07 -12.45 18.49
C THR A 510 -6.72 -11.84 18.08
N LYS A 511 -6.52 -10.53 18.30
CA LYS A 511 -5.33 -9.83 17.80
C LYS A 511 -4.36 -9.36 18.88
N GLU A 512 -4.84 -9.16 20.11
CA GLU A 512 -4.08 -8.50 21.16
C GLU A 512 -3.82 -9.40 22.36
N TYR A 513 -4.63 -10.45 22.54
CA TYR A 513 -4.44 -11.49 23.55
C TYR A 513 -3.63 -12.66 22.96
N ASP A 514 -2.87 -13.34 23.80
CA ASP A 514 -2.19 -14.60 23.47
C ASP A 514 -2.98 -15.78 24.09
N LEU A 515 -4.19 -16.03 23.54
CA LEU A 515 -5.04 -17.11 24.00
C LEU A 515 -4.72 -18.40 23.26
N LYS A 516 -4.64 -19.51 24.00
CA LYS A 516 -4.41 -20.86 23.43
C LYS A 516 -5.69 -21.53 22.94
N ILE A 517 -6.86 -20.94 23.22
CA ILE A 517 -8.16 -21.45 22.82
C ILE A 517 -8.72 -20.64 21.64
N PRO A 518 -9.55 -21.25 20.78
CA PRO A 518 -10.22 -20.52 19.72
C PRO A 518 -11.19 -19.49 20.27
N VAL A 519 -11.23 -18.33 19.58
CA VAL A 519 -12.16 -17.25 19.87
C VAL A 519 -13.12 -17.13 18.70
N MET A 520 -14.42 -17.11 18.97
CA MET A 520 -15.46 -16.93 17.96
C MET A 520 -16.34 -15.72 18.28
N HIS A 521 -16.70 -14.97 17.24
CA HIS A 521 -17.80 -14.03 17.36
C HIS A 521 -19.13 -14.79 17.40
N HIS A 522 -20.13 -14.27 18.09
CA HIS A 522 -21.42 -14.99 18.24
C HIS A 522 -22.03 -15.37 16.88
N THR A 523 -21.84 -14.56 15.82
CA THR A 523 -22.34 -14.88 14.49
C THR A 523 -21.64 -16.07 13.84
N GLU A 524 -20.31 -16.23 14.06
CA GLU A 524 -19.57 -17.42 13.62
C GLU A 524 -20.05 -18.65 14.40
N TYR A 525 -20.26 -18.50 15.71
CA TYR A 525 -20.71 -19.57 16.56
C TYR A 525 -22.13 -20.04 16.20
N ILE A 526 -23.06 -19.11 15.94
CA ILE A 526 -24.42 -19.41 15.50
C ILE A 526 -24.42 -20.08 14.12
N ASP A 527 -23.65 -19.58 13.15
CA ASP A 527 -23.49 -20.18 11.82
C ASP A 527 -22.98 -21.63 11.93
N MET A 528 -22.02 -21.86 12.81
CA MET A 528 -21.52 -23.21 13.12
C MET A 528 -22.60 -24.11 13.70
N LEU A 529 -23.38 -23.64 14.67
CA LEU A 529 -24.45 -24.42 15.29
C LEU A 529 -25.56 -24.81 14.29
N ILE A 530 -25.95 -23.88 13.42
CA ILE A 530 -26.93 -24.13 12.35
C ILE A 530 -26.38 -25.18 11.35
N LYS A 531 -25.16 -25.02 10.88
CA LYS A 531 -24.51 -25.94 9.94
C LYS A 531 -24.34 -27.35 10.52
N GLN A 532 -24.11 -27.46 11.82
CA GLN A 532 -24.00 -28.73 12.52
C GLN A 532 -25.35 -29.35 12.89
N GLY A 533 -26.48 -28.66 12.63
CA GLY A 533 -27.81 -29.10 13.01
C GLY A 533 -28.06 -29.10 14.51
N ARG A 534 -27.20 -28.44 15.32
CA ARG A 534 -27.33 -28.36 16.77
C ARG A 534 -28.43 -27.42 17.22
N ILE A 535 -28.77 -26.45 16.39
CA ILE A 535 -29.96 -25.63 16.52
C ILE A 535 -30.76 -25.68 15.21
N LYS A 536 -32.09 -25.71 15.31
CA LYS A 536 -32.98 -25.62 14.17
C LYS A 536 -33.69 -24.28 14.18
N VAL A 537 -33.77 -23.64 13.01
CA VAL A 537 -34.39 -22.32 12.85
C VAL A 537 -35.44 -22.35 11.77
N ARG A 538 -36.53 -21.61 11.95
CA ARG A 538 -37.51 -21.36 10.90
C ARG A 538 -37.11 -20.14 10.08
N HIS A 539 -37.51 -20.12 8.82
CA HIS A 539 -37.37 -18.93 7.98
C HIS A 539 -38.59 -18.02 8.20
N ASP A 540 -38.30 -16.72 8.32
CA ASP A 540 -39.28 -15.65 8.47
C ASP A 540 -39.23 -14.76 7.22
N ASP A 541 -40.37 -14.39 6.64
CA ASP A 541 -40.44 -13.62 5.39
C ASP A 541 -40.08 -12.13 5.54
N ARG A 542 -39.71 -11.68 6.74
CA ARG A 542 -39.27 -10.29 6.99
C ARG A 542 -38.10 -9.92 6.11
N LYS A 543 -38.17 -8.74 5.47
CA LYS A 543 -37.10 -8.13 4.70
C LYS A 543 -36.17 -7.41 5.65
N VAL A 544 -34.94 -7.87 5.77
CA VAL A 544 -33.95 -7.33 6.73
C VAL A 544 -32.78 -6.76 5.98
N SER A 545 -32.32 -5.53 6.32
CA SER A 545 -31.06 -4.99 5.90
C SER A 545 -30.00 -5.22 6.97
N TYR A 546 -28.78 -5.54 6.54
CA TYR A 546 -27.68 -5.80 7.47
C TYR A 546 -26.63 -4.68 7.46
N HIS A 547 -26.36 -4.13 8.63
CA HIS A 547 -25.24 -3.24 8.87
C HIS A 547 -23.99 -4.03 9.23
N ASP A 548 -22.94 -3.94 8.40
CA ASP A 548 -21.62 -4.52 8.69
C ASP A 548 -20.87 -3.70 9.75
N PRO A 549 -20.70 -4.20 10.98
CA PRO A 549 -19.91 -3.50 11.99
C PRO A 549 -18.46 -3.37 11.57
N CYS A 550 -17.88 -2.17 11.74
CA CYS A 550 -16.53 -1.88 11.26
C CYS A 550 -15.45 -2.78 11.89
N GLU A 551 -15.54 -3.07 13.19
CA GLU A 551 -14.58 -3.91 13.90
C GLU A 551 -14.71 -5.40 13.50
N LEU A 552 -15.94 -5.90 13.19
CA LEU A 552 -16.15 -7.26 12.72
C LEU A 552 -15.70 -7.46 11.28
N GLY A 553 -16.23 -6.62 10.37
CA GLY A 553 -15.95 -6.73 8.94
C GLY A 553 -14.54 -6.26 8.59
N ARG A 554 -14.30 -4.94 8.64
CA ARG A 554 -12.98 -4.38 8.26
C ARG A 554 -11.86 -4.77 9.24
N GLY A 555 -12.19 -4.83 10.53
CA GLY A 555 -11.23 -5.18 11.56
C GLY A 555 -10.82 -6.66 11.55
N CYS A 556 -11.75 -7.58 11.30
CA CYS A 556 -11.54 -9.02 11.43
C CYS A 556 -11.80 -9.84 10.16
N GLY A 557 -12.36 -9.24 9.11
CA GLY A 557 -12.62 -9.92 7.83
C GLY A 557 -13.88 -10.78 7.83
N ILE A 558 -14.71 -10.72 8.88
CA ILE A 558 -15.92 -11.53 9.01
C ILE A 558 -17.08 -10.82 8.32
N TYR A 559 -17.54 -11.38 7.21
CA TYR A 559 -18.62 -10.84 6.38
C TYR A 559 -19.66 -11.89 6.00
N ASP A 560 -19.27 -13.14 5.85
CA ASP A 560 -20.11 -14.19 5.30
C ASP A 560 -20.95 -14.87 6.38
N GLU A 561 -20.41 -15.17 7.54
CA GLU A 561 -21.10 -15.84 8.63
C GLU A 561 -22.34 -15.06 9.11
N PRO A 562 -22.30 -13.73 9.34
CA PRO A 562 -23.50 -12.97 9.66
C PRO A 562 -24.59 -13.06 8.57
N ARG A 563 -24.17 -13.11 7.29
CA ARG A 563 -25.09 -13.21 6.15
C ARG A 563 -25.67 -14.60 6.01
N ASN A 564 -24.87 -15.65 6.26
CA ASN A 564 -25.34 -17.02 6.26
C ASN A 564 -26.47 -17.20 7.29
N VAL A 565 -26.22 -16.72 8.52
CA VAL A 565 -27.20 -16.79 9.59
C VAL A 565 -28.48 -16.02 9.22
N LEU A 566 -28.35 -14.77 8.77
CA LEU A 566 -29.52 -13.97 8.38
C LEU A 566 -30.30 -14.58 7.21
N SER A 567 -29.60 -15.11 6.21
CA SER A 567 -30.24 -15.74 5.07
C SER A 567 -30.96 -17.06 5.42
N ALA A 568 -30.52 -17.72 6.50
CA ALA A 568 -31.22 -18.91 7.01
C ALA A 568 -32.56 -18.57 7.71
N VAL A 569 -32.66 -17.37 8.28
CA VAL A 569 -33.81 -16.98 9.14
C VAL A 569 -34.64 -15.83 8.57
N THR A 570 -34.20 -15.10 7.55
CA THR A 570 -34.90 -13.92 7.00
C THR A 570 -34.57 -13.67 5.52
N ASN A 571 -35.38 -12.80 4.87
CA ASN A 571 -35.10 -12.30 3.53
C ASN A 571 -34.10 -11.14 3.56
N LEU A 572 -32.78 -11.45 3.48
CA LEU A 572 -31.71 -10.47 3.54
C LEU A 572 -31.67 -9.55 2.31
N GLN A 573 -31.83 -8.25 2.51
CA GLN A 573 -31.79 -7.23 1.46
C GLN A 573 -30.36 -6.69 1.25
N LYS A 574 -29.94 -6.59 -0.03
CA LYS A 574 -28.64 -5.98 -0.39
C LYS A 574 -28.73 -4.46 -0.34
N THR A 575 -27.82 -3.82 0.41
CA THR A 575 -27.67 -2.37 0.46
C THR A 575 -26.60 -1.88 -0.52
N ARG A 576 -26.61 -0.59 -0.87
CA ARG A 576 -25.65 0.02 -1.80
C ARG A 576 -24.20 -0.08 -1.28
N TYR A 577 -23.99 0.22 0.00
CA TYR A 577 -22.69 0.17 0.66
C TYR A 577 -22.71 -0.91 1.73
N GLN A 578 -22.11 -2.04 1.45
CA GLN A 578 -22.02 -3.21 2.32
C GLN A 578 -20.59 -3.76 2.36
N ARG A 579 -20.30 -4.69 3.25
CA ARG A 579 -18.99 -5.31 3.46
C ARG A 579 -17.92 -4.22 3.72
N GLU A 580 -16.79 -4.26 3.05
CA GLU A 580 -15.70 -3.29 3.20
C GLU A 580 -16.19 -1.85 2.96
N LYS A 581 -17.20 -1.66 2.11
CA LYS A 581 -17.75 -0.35 1.75
C LYS A 581 -18.82 0.15 2.71
N SER A 582 -19.18 -0.59 3.77
CA SER A 582 -20.20 -0.21 4.71
C SER A 582 -19.94 1.16 5.37
N VAL A 583 -20.98 1.93 5.60
CA VAL A 583 -20.88 3.23 6.29
C VAL A 583 -20.82 3.00 7.80
N CYS A 584 -19.96 3.71 8.52
CA CYS A 584 -19.85 3.59 9.96
C CYS A 584 -21.13 4.07 10.66
N CYS A 585 -21.52 3.43 11.78
CA CYS A 585 -22.67 3.86 12.59
C CYS A 585 -22.44 5.19 13.34
N GLY A 586 -21.23 5.74 13.29
CA GLY A 586 -20.88 7.02 13.94
C GLY A 586 -20.61 6.92 15.45
N PHE A 587 -20.85 5.77 16.06
CA PHE A 587 -20.73 5.57 17.50
C PHE A 587 -19.52 4.65 17.78
N ASN A 588 -18.40 5.22 18.21
CA ASN A 588 -17.19 4.47 18.51
C ASN A 588 -16.55 4.98 19.80
N LEU A 589 -16.20 4.06 20.70
CA LEU A 589 -15.53 4.36 21.99
C LEU A 589 -14.15 5.02 21.81
N GLY A 590 -13.50 4.83 20.67
CA GLY A 590 -12.22 5.48 20.35
C GLY A 590 -12.34 6.95 19.94
N ASN A 591 -13.55 7.49 19.82
CA ASN A 591 -13.75 8.86 19.41
C ASN A 591 -14.35 9.73 20.53
N THR A 592 -13.52 10.56 21.12
CA THR A 592 -13.90 11.47 22.21
C THR A 592 -14.04 12.92 21.75
N LYS A 593 -13.83 13.20 20.47
CA LYS A 593 -13.77 14.58 19.94
C LYS A 593 -14.96 14.99 19.05
N LEU A 594 -15.73 14.03 18.53
CA LEU A 594 -16.92 14.36 17.77
C LEU A 594 -18.08 14.76 18.69
N SER A 595 -18.74 15.84 18.32
CA SER A 595 -19.99 16.25 18.96
C SER A 595 -21.11 15.21 18.70
N ILE A 596 -22.15 15.24 19.53
CA ILE A 596 -23.33 14.41 19.34
C ILE A 596 -23.97 14.67 17.97
N GLU A 597 -24.00 15.94 17.52
CA GLU A 597 -24.53 16.32 16.23
C GLU A 597 -23.75 15.70 15.07
N GLU A 598 -22.41 15.76 15.11
CA GLU A 598 -21.53 15.14 14.10
C GLU A 598 -21.71 13.63 14.06
N GLN A 599 -21.80 12.98 15.21
CA GLN A 599 -22.09 11.53 15.31
C GLN A 599 -23.45 11.22 14.70
N THR A 600 -24.46 12.06 14.95
CA THR A 600 -25.82 11.91 14.38
C THR A 600 -25.82 12.06 12.87
N LYS A 601 -25.11 13.03 12.29
CA LYS A 601 -24.97 13.16 10.83
C LYS A 601 -24.40 11.89 10.19
N ILE A 602 -23.34 11.32 10.77
CA ILE A 602 -22.75 10.08 10.26
C ILE A 602 -23.71 8.90 10.39
N ARG A 603 -24.42 8.79 11.50
CA ARG A 603 -25.41 7.77 11.79
C ARG A 603 -26.57 7.80 10.81
N ASN A 604 -27.10 8.99 10.54
CA ASN A 604 -28.18 9.20 9.58
C ASN A 604 -27.75 8.84 8.14
N ALA A 605 -26.51 9.14 7.76
CA ALA A 605 -25.96 8.71 6.47
C ALA A 605 -25.86 7.17 6.37
N SER A 606 -25.55 6.50 7.48
CA SER A 606 -25.54 5.03 7.55
C SER A 606 -26.94 4.46 7.49
N LEU A 607 -27.89 5.04 8.23
CA LEU A 607 -29.29 4.65 8.24
C LEU A 607 -29.90 4.79 6.84
N ALA A 608 -29.70 5.92 6.16
CA ALA A 608 -30.17 6.14 4.80
C ALA A 608 -29.64 5.09 3.78
N ASN A 609 -28.43 4.53 4.02
CA ASN A 609 -27.94 3.42 3.22
C ASN A 609 -28.69 2.11 3.52
N LEU A 610 -29.01 1.85 4.78
CA LEU A 610 -29.68 0.62 5.21
C LEU A 610 -31.15 0.60 4.78
N THR A 611 -31.80 1.76 4.75
CA THR A 611 -33.21 1.94 4.37
C THR A 611 -33.39 2.39 2.91
N SER A 612 -32.33 2.26 2.09
CA SER A 612 -32.37 2.62 0.66
C SER A 612 -33.33 1.76 -0.17
N LYS A 613 -33.79 0.64 0.37
CA LYS A 613 -34.84 -0.23 -0.11
C LYS A 613 -35.84 -0.46 1.02
N PRO A 614 -37.11 -0.81 0.71
CA PRO A 614 -38.08 -1.17 1.73
C PRO A 614 -37.62 -2.37 2.54
N VAL A 615 -37.55 -2.20 3.88
CA VAL A 615 -37.16 -3.22 4.85
C VAL A 615 -38.08 -3.18 6.07
N ASP A 616 -38.29 -4.32 6.69
CA ASP A 616 -39.09 -4.46 7.90
C ASP A 616 -38.26 -4.28 9.18
N ALA A 617 -36.96 -4.55 9.11
CA ALA A 617 -36.05 -4.41 10.23
C ALA A 617 -34.62 -4.16 9.77
N ILE A 618 -33.79 -3.62 10.68
CA ILE A 618 -32.34 -3.44 10.53
C ILE A 618 -31.66 -4.43 11.46
N ALA A 619 -30.79 -5.27 10.89
CA ALA A 619 -29.93 -6.19 11.63
C ALA A 619 -28.49 -5.66 11.76
N THR A 620 -27.88 -5.96 12.89
CA THR A 620 -26.46 -5.74 13.12
C THR A 620 -25.89 -6.85 14.00
N ALA A 621 -24.58 -6.97 14.06
CA ALA A 621 -23.87 -7.92 14.90
C ALA A 621 -22.93 -7.19 15.88
N CYS A 622 -23.41 -6.07 16.42
CA CYS A 622 -22.62 -5.24 17.34
C CYS A 622 -23.53 -4.46 18.29
N PRO A 623 -23.38 -4.62 19.62
CA PRO A 623 -24.19 -3.92 20.60
C PRO A 623 -24.08 -2.39 20.51
N MET A 624 -22.88 -1.86 20.16
CA MET A 624 -22.67 -0.44 19.89
C MET A 624 -23.47 0.07 18.70
N CYS A 625 -23.45 -0.66 17.59
CA CYS A 625 -24.18 -0.30 16.37
C CYS A 625 -25.69 -0.41 16.60
N LYS A 626 -26.15 -1.45 17.32
CA LYS A 626 -27.54 -1.60 17.71
C LYS A 626 -28.02 -0.38 18.50
N LYS A 627 -27.31 -0.03 19.57
CA LYS A 627 -27.64 1.15 20.39
C LYS A 627 -27.63 2.44 19.58
N ALA A 628 -26.63 2.61 18.68
CA ALA A 628 -26.55 3.76 17.81
C ALA A 628 -27.80 3.92 16.92
N PHE A 629 -28.24 2.86 16.25
CA PHE A 629 -29.39 2.93 15.37
C PHE A 629 -30.71 3.02 16.13
N GLN A 630 -30.86 2.40 17.29
CA GLN A 630 -32.03 2.60 18.16
C GLN A 630 -32.25 4.06 18.56
N HIS A 631 -31.16 4.85 18.67
CA HIS A 631 -31.25 6.30 18.89
C HIS A 631 -31.51 7.12 17.61
N ALA A 632 -31.42 6.51 16.43
CA ALA A 632 -31.54 7.21 15.15
C ALA A 632 -32.93 7.06 14.51
N THR A 633 -33.66 6.02 14.84
CA THR A 633 -34.96 5.73 14.23
C THR A 633 -35.88 4.99 15.19
N ASN A 634 -37.15 5.37 15.15
CA ASN A 634 -38.25 4.62 15.75
C ASN A 634 -39.06 3.88 14.67
N ASP A 635 -38.83 4.17 13.38
CA ASP A 635 -39.60 3.64 12.26
C ASP A 635 -39.25 2.19 11.94
N TYR A 636 -38.02 1.79 12.29
CA TYR A 636 -37.50 0.47 11.97
C TYR A 636 -37.02 -0.24 13.24
N PRO A 637 -37.53 -1.46 13.53
CA PRO A 637 -36.95 -2.28 14.62
C PRO A 637 -35.47 -2.58 14.33
N VAL A 638 -34.62 -2.28 15.30
CA VAL A 638 -33.18 -2.57 15.23
C VAL A 638 -32.87 -3.78 16.09
N ARG A 639 -32.43 -4.87 15.48
CA ARG A 639 -32.17 -6.16 16.11
C ARG A 639 -30.71 -6.59 15.97
N ASP A 640 -30.22 -7.28 16.96
CA ASP A 640 -28.99 -8.06 16.80
C ASP A 640 -29.32 -9.40 16.11
N ILE A 641 -28.33 -9.98 15.43
CA ILE A 641 -28.49 -11.28 14.77
C ILE A 641 -28.91 -12.36 15.76
N ALA A 642 -28.34 -12.35 16.98
CA ALA A 642 -28.74 -13.31 18.02
C ALA A 642 -30.22 -13.20 18.41
N GLU A 643 -30.79 -11.98 18.43
CA GLU A 643 -32.20 -11.77 18.72
C GLU A 643 -33.09 -12.34 17.61
N ILE A 644 -32.73 -12.09 16.34
CA ILE A 644 -33.46 -12.61 15.20
C ILE A 644 -33.47 -14.15 15.19
N VAL A 645 -32.31 -14.74 15.50
CA VAL A 645 -32.19 -16.21 15.60
C VAL A 645 -33.01 -16.75 16.77
N ALA A 646 -32.95 -16.13 17.95
CA ALA A 646 -33.70 -16.57 19.14
C ALA A 646 -35.21 -16.48 18.96
N GLU A 647 -35.70 -15.47 18.18
CA GLU A 647 -37.11 -15.36 17.78
C GLU A 647 -37.54 -16.48 16.85
N ASN A 648 -36.65 -17.11 16.13
CA ASN A 648 -36.91 -18.12 15.10
C ASN A 648 -36.40 -19.53 15.46
N LEU A 649 -35.97 -19.77 16.70
CA LEU A 649 -35.62 -21.12 17.15
C LEU A 649 -36.83 -22.05 17.08
N ILE A 650 -36.61 -23.29 16.62
CA ILE A 650 -37.57 -24.39 16.67
C ILE A 650 -37.17 -25.23 17.89
N ASN A 651 -38.08 -25.32 18.86
CA ASN A 651 -37.91 -26.13 20.06
C ASN A 651 -37.94 -27.63 19.73
#